data_84e92c4799df5010d45d9dbf81ba0d4e
#
_entry.id   84e92c4799df5010d45d9dbf81ba0d4e
#
_cell.length_a   1.000
_cell.length_b   1.000
_cell.length_c   1.000
_cell.angle_alpha   90.00
_cell.angle_beta   90.00
_cell.angle_gamma   90.00
#
_symmetry.space_group_name_H-M   'P 1'
#
loop_
_entity.id
_entity.type
_entity.pdbx_description
1 polymer ?
#
loop_
_entity_poly.entity_id
_entity_poly.type
_entity_poly.pdbx_seq_one_letter_code
_entity_poly.pdbx_strand_id
1 'polypeptide(L)'
;MKITTMSVVASGVVLGILSIGVTLPSKADVEELASIDNAAIAKNRETGNDWPAHGFDDAGTRFSPLEQINDSNVNGLNLEWSYSLASTRGVEATPIVVDGVMYVTAPWSVVHAIDAHTGEKLWVYDPKVPRSYAEKGCCDVVNRGVAVYEGKVFVGSFDGRLIALNAQSGEQVWEVDTLIDHSRPYTITGAPRVFNGKVIIGNGGAEYGVRGYITAYDADTGEEAWRWFTVPGDPSEPFENEAMAMAAETWDPSGRYWEAGGGGTVWHSMVFDPELNLMYVGTGNGSPWAHRLRSPGGGDNLFLASIVALNPDTGEYVWHYQQTPGDNWDYTSAQDIILADIMYEGEKRKVLLHAPKNGFFFVIDRETGDFLSAENFVPVNWATGYDQDGRPIETHEARSEDTPFDAIPGPFGGHNWHAMSYSKDTGLAYFPAQHVPVSLQQAGSWSYEEVDFGQPMSGTGWNVGMYINPIPPSEQPFGRLLAWDPIAQEEIWRYEHTSPWNGGTLVTAGNLVFQGTADARFMAFNATTGEKLWEAPLGTGAIAAPVTYEADGRQFVSIAVGWGGVYGLFQRGSERSIPGTVYTFSLDGEAQFPEFTKHQLDALVSGVDYNPEDIEAGTALYVSHCAFCHGVPGINRGGNIPNLGYSNAAIIEHLEQFVLGGPLIERGMPDFTGRLTEREINQIKAFILGTADAIRPASND
;
A
#
# COMPACT_ATOMS: atom_id res chain seq x y z
N MET A 1 30.65 52.62 -67.49
CA MET A 1 31.07 52.72 -66.08
C MET A 1 31.30 51.29 -65.63
N LYS A 2 32.55 50.89 -65.46
CA LYS A 2 32.95 49.50 -65.22
C LYS A 2 33.02 49.29 -63.69
N ILE A 3 32.36 48.27 -63.19
CA ILE A 3 32.45 47.84 -61.82
C ILE A 3 33.33 46.58 -61.79
N THR A 4 34.42 46.69 -61.04
CA THR A 4 35.45 45.67 -60.89
C THR A 4 35.05 44.76 -59.74
N THR A 5 35.03 43.48 -59.99
CA THR A 5 34.77 42.42 -59.01
C THR A 5 36.08 42.08 -58.25
N MET A 6 36.06 42.13 -56.94
CA MET A 6 37.14 41.70 -56.09
C MET A 6 36.80 40.31 -55.48
N SER A 7 37.63 39.31 -55.80
CA SER A 7 37.55 37.96 -55.26
C SER A 7 38.19 37.90 -53.89
N VAL A 8 37.45 37.42 -52.89
CA VAL A 8 37.99 37.10 -51.54
C VAL A 8 38.12 35.58 -51.49
N VAL A 9 39.36 35.13 -51.23
CA VAL A 9 39.69 33.75 -50.97
C VAL A 9 39.40 33.49 -49.50
N ALA A 10 38.44 32.62 -49.16
CA ALA A 10 38.19 32.14 -47.84
C ALA A 10 38.83 30.76 -47.63
N SER A 11 39.83 30.69 -46.73
CA SER A 11 40.43 29.45 -46.28
C SER A 11 39.44 28.72 -45.38
N GLY A 12 38.95 27.57 -45.80
CA GLY A 12 38.08 26.71 -45.00
C GLY A 12 38.86 25.89 -43.96
N VAL A 13 38.53 26.08 -42.71
CA VAL A 13 38.90 25.15 -41.60
C VAL A 13 37.81 24.12 -41.55
N VAL A 14 38.14 22.87 -41.87
CA VAL A 14 37.24 21.70 -41.74
C VAL A 14 37.30 21.29 -40.23
N LEU A 15 36.27 21.66 -39.44
CA LEU A 15 36.02 21.05 -38.16
C LEU A 15 35.36 19.67 -38.43
N GLY A 16 36.06 18.61 -38.16
CA GLY A 16 35.48 17.26 -38.12
C GLY A 16 34.53 17.15 -36.94
N ILE A 17 33.23 17.12 -37.20
CA ILE A 17 32.20 16.71 -36.24
C ILE A 17 32.26 15.18 -36.17
N LEU A 18 32.84 14.62 -35.10
CA LEU A 18 32.58 13.23 -34.73
C LEU A 18 31.10 13.14 -34.32
N SER A 19 30.27 12.70 -35.23
CA SER A 19 28.93 12.20 -34.90
C SER A 19 29.12 10.85 -34.19
N ILE A 20 28.99 10.83 -32.87
CA ILE A 20 28.72 9.61 -32.13
C ILE A 20 27.33 9.19 -32.59
N GLY A 21 27.28 8.22 -33.49
CA GLY A 21 26.04 7.61 -33.91
C GLY A 21 25.48 6.82 -32.73
N VAL A 22 24.53 7.39 -32.03
CA VAL A 22 23.60 6.59 -31.23
C VAL A 22 22.81 5.76 -32.25
N THR A 23 23.18 4.50 -32.40
CA THR A 23 22.38 3.52 -33.14
C THR A 23 21.11 3.30 -32.29
N LEU A 24 20.01 3.89 -32.72
CA LEU A 24 18.69 3.48 -32.25
C LEU A 24 18.56 1.97 -32.55
N PRO A 25 18.05 1.16 -31.60
CA PRO A 25 17.85 -0.26 -31.85
C PRO A 25 16.99 -0.50 -33.08
N SER A 26 17.26 -1.57 -33.79
CA SER A 26 16.52 -1.93 -35.01
C SER A 26 15.08 -2.32 -34.62
N LYS A 27 14.15 -2.22 -35.55
CA LYS A 27 12.74 -2.58 -35.32
C LYS A 27 12.55 -4.05 -34.86
N ALA A 28 13.53 -4.91 -35.06
CA ALA A 28 13.57 -6.29 -34.58
C ALA A 28 14.02 -6.40 -33.11
N ASP A 29 14.83 -5.43 -32.64
CA ASP A 29 15.25 -5.37 -31.23
C ASP A 29 14.15 -4.76 -30.33
N VAL A 30 13.13 -4.16 -30.95
CA VAL A 30 12.02 -3.42 -30.34
C VAL A 30 10.87 -4.33 -29.90
N GLU A 31 10.71 -5.52 -30.51
CA GLU A 31 9.67 -6.49 -30.16
C GLU A 31 10.04 -7.38 -28.97
N GLU A 32 11.27 -7.35 -28.49
CA GLU A 32 11.76 -8.19 -27.38
C GLU A 32 11.74 -7.51 -26.01
N LEU A 33 11.59 -6.18 -25.91
CA LEU A 33 11.65 -5.48 -24.63
C LEU A 33 10.41 -5.81 -23.78
N ALA A 34 10.63 -6.27 -22.54
CA ALA A 34 9.60 -6.70 -21.61
C ALA A 34 8.67 -7.82 -22.14
N SER A 35 9.22 -8.69 -23.00
CA SER A 35 8.50 -9.86 -23.54
C SER A 35 8.33 -10.99 -22.50
N ILE A 36 8.50 -10.68 -21.22
CA ILE A 36 8.41 -11.63 -20.12
C ILE A 36 7.04 -12.29 -20.07
N ASP A 37 7.03 -13.61 -19.98
CA ASP A 37 5.85 -14.45 -19.78
C ASP A 37 6.01 -15.32 -18.52
N ASN A 38 5.03 -16.16 -18.21
CA ASN A 38 5.11 -17.06 -17.04
C ASN A 38 6.32 -17.98 -17.05
N ALA A 39 6.78 -18.43 -18.23
CA ALA A 39 7.95 -19.27 -18.34
C ALA A 39 9.25 -18.50 -18.04
N ALA A 40 9.33 -17.25 -18.49
CA ALA A 40 10.45 -16.37 -18.18
C ALA A 40 10.49 -15.99 -16.69
N ILE A 41 9.35 -15.72 -16.06
CA ILE A 41 9.25 -15.51 -14.61
C ILE A 41 9.73 -16.74 -13.84
N ALA A 42 9.28 -17.93 -14.24
CA ALA A 42 9.72 -19.18 -13.62
C ALA A 42 11.24 -19.41 -13.77
N LYS A 43 11.81 -19.11 -14.94
CA LYS A 43 13.25 -19.20 -15.19
C LYS A 43 14.05 -18.19 -14.37
N ASN A 44 13.51 -16.98 -14.18
CA ASN A 44 14.18 -15.92 -13.41
C ASN A 44 14.41 -16.31 -11.94
N ARG A 45 13.65 -17.25 -11.37
CA ARG A 45 13.89 -17.81 -10.03
C ARG A 45 15.29 -18.43 -9.88
N GLU A 46 15.89 -18.88 -10.97
CA GLU A 46 17.22 -19.50 -10.99
C GLU A 46 18.33 -18.47 -11.23
N THR A 47 18.05 -17.42 -12.01
CA THR A 47 19.06 -16.44 -12.45
C THR A 47 19.04 -15.16 -11.61
N GLY A 48 17.87 -14.67 -11.26
CA GLY A 48 17.68 -13.42 -10.50
C GLY A 48 18.02 -12.15 -11.27
N ASN A 49 18.23 -12.23 -12.61
CA ASN A 49 18.66 -11.10 -13.41
C ASN A 49 17.66 -9.93 -13.37
N ASP A 50 16.36 -10.26 -13.29
CA ASP A 50 15.27 -9.32 -13.25
C ASP A 50 14.53 -9.33 -11.91
N TRP A 51 13.64 -8.35 -11.71
CA TRP A 51 12.59 -8.37 -10.71
C TRP A 51 11.23 -8.30 -11.41
N PRO A 52 10.75 -9.41 -12.00
CA PRO A 52 9.70 -9.36 -13.02
C PRO A 52 8.27 -9.29 -12.48
N ALA A 53 8.07 -9.61 -11.21
CA ALA A 53 6.76 -9.62 -10.56
C ALA A 53 6.80 -8.92 -9.20
N HIS A 54 5.66 -8.50 -8.68
CA HIS A 54 5.57 -7.79 -7.40
C HIS A 54 6.26 -8.54 -6.25
N GLY A 55 6.08 -9.86 -6.18
CA GLY A 55 6.72 -10.74 -5.20
C GLY A 55 8.02 -11.38 -5.68
N PHE A 56 8.67 -10.88 -6.72
CA PHE A 56 9.79 -11.47 -7.45
C PHE A 56 9.36 -12.65 -8.35
N ASP A 57 8.52 -13.53 -7.83
CA ASP A 57 7.99 -14.70 -8.53
C ASP A 57 6.47 -14.86 -8.28
N ASP A 58 5.86 -15.88 -8.90
CA ASP A 58 4.43 -16.17 -8.73
C ASP A 58 4.07 -16.57 -7.30
N ALA A 59 5.04 -17.15 -6.56
CA ALA A 59 4.88 -17.61 -5.18
C ALA A 59 5.00 -16.48 -4.14
N GLY A 60 5.39 -15.27 -4.54
CA GLY A 60 5.50 -14.12 -3.66
C GLY A 60 6.67 -14.17 -2.68
N THR A 61 7.72 -14.95 -2.97
CA THR A 61 8.79 -15.25 -2.00
C THR A 61 9.68 -14.06 -1.68
N ARG A 62 9.83 -13.09 -2.60
CA ARG A 62 10.78 -11.97 -2.51
C ARG A 62 12.19 -12.41 -2.14
N PHE A 63 12.55 -13.61 -2.60
CA PHE A 63 13.86 -14.20 -2.46
C PHE A 63 14.62 -14.13 -3.79
N SER A 64 15.72 -13.39 -3.84
CA SER A 64 16.60 -13.34 -5.00
C SER A 64 17.76 -14.33 -4.87
N PRO A 65 18.07 -15.11 -5.92
CA PRO A 65 19.22 -16.01 -5.93
C PRO A 65 20.56 -15.28 -6.09
N LEU A 66 20.58 -13.97 -6.30
CA LEU A 66 21.80 -13.18 -6.45
C LEU A 66 22.59 -13.14 -5.14
N GLU A 67 23.93 -13.29 -5.24
CA GLU A 67 24.86 -13.35 -4.11
C GLU A 67 26.12 -12.50 -4.28
N GLN A 68 26.22 -11.69 -5.36
CA GLN A 68 27.36 -10.79 -5.54
C GLN A 68 27.46 -9.79 -4.37
N ILE A 69 26.31 -9.27 -3.92
CA ILE A 69 26.19 -8.51 -2.68
C ILE A 69 25.79 -9.49 -1.58
N ASN A 70 26.65 -9.65 -0.57
CA ASN A 70 26.50 -10.64 0.48
C ASN A 70 26.94 -10.10 1.85
N ASP A 71 26.77 -10.89 2.90
CA ASP A 71 27.05 -10.50 4.28
C ASP A 71 28.52 -10.13 4.55
N SER A 72 29.45 -10.57 3.71
CA SER A 72 30.87 -10.22 3.85
C SER A 72 31.27 -8.91 3.19
N ASN A 73 30.51 -8.36 2.23
CA ASN A 73 30.87 -7.19 1.44
C ASN A 73 29.82 -6.08 1.41
N VAL A 74 28.62 -6.28 1.97
CA VAL A 74 27.53 -5.30 1.95
C VAL A 74 27.89 -3.95 2.59
N ASN A 75 28.87 -3.91 3.47
CA ASN A 75 29.41 -2.68 4.05
C ASN A 75 30.06 -1.75 3.01
N GLY A 76 30.39 -2.26 1.82
CA GLY A 76 30.89 -1.52 0.66
C GLY A 76 29.78 -0.98 -0.26
N LEU A 77 28.52 -1.21 0.05
CA LEU A 77 27.39 -0.78 -0.78
C LEU A 77 27.23 0.74 -0.75
N ASN A 78 27.22 1.38 -1.92
CA ASN A 78 27.13 2.82 -2.09
C ASN A 78 26.04 3.20 -3.08
N LEU A 79 25.62 4.48 -3.07
CA LEU A 79 24.65 4.99 -4.01
C LEU A 79 25.21 4.97 -5.44
N GLU A 80 24.50 4.34 -6.35
CA GLU A 80 24.80 4.31 -7.78
C GLU A 80 24.11 5.46 -8.51
N TRP A 81 22.80 5.59 -8.28
CA TRP A 81 22.00 6.69 -8.83
C TRP A 81 20.74 6.95 -7.99
N SER A 82 20.11 8.09 -8.23
CA SER A 82 18.80 8.43 -7.66
C SER A 82 17.90 9.10 -8.70
N TYR A 83 16.60 8.81 -8.64
CA TYR A 83 15.61 9.36 -9.55
C TYR A 83 14.40 9.92 -8.79
N SER A 84 14.07 11.21 -9.00
CA SER A 84 12.93 11.85 -8.34
C SER A 84 11.61 11.51 -9.03
N LEU A 85 10.63 11.04 -8.23
CA LEU A 85 9.25 10.79 -8.66
C LEU A 85 8.38 12.07 -8.64
N ALA A 86 8.97 13.21 -8.28
CA ALA A 86 8.34 14.54 -8.27
C ALA A 86 7.04 14.64 -7.47
N SER A 87 6.84 13.80 -6.45
CA SER A 87 5.67 13.79 -5.57
C SER A 87 6.09 13.86 -4.11
N THR A 88 5.32 14.56 -3.29
CA THR A 88 5.49 14.61 -1.82
C THR A 88 4.49 13.73 -1.07
N ARG A 89 3.67 12.96 -1.79
CA ARG A 89 2.74 11.96 -1.22
C ARG A 89 3.45 10.60 -1.07
N GLY A 90 2.86 9.69 -0.31
CA GLY A 90 3.48 8.40 0.00
C GLY A 90 3.76 7.52 -1.22
N VAL A 91 4.95 6.91 -1.28
CA VAL A 91 5.35 5.96 -2.31
C VAL A 91 5.31 4.55 -1.72
N GLU A 92 4.38 3.73 -2.19
CA GLU A 92 4.17 2.35 -1.74
C GLU A 92 4.62 1.31 -2.78
N ALA A 93 5.06 1.78 -3.96
CA ALA A 93 5.31 0.93 -5.10
C ALA A 93 6.52 0.00 -4.92
N THR A 94 6.33 -1.28 -5.21
CA THR A 94 7.44 -2.19 -5.54
C THR A 94 7.86 -1.90 -6.98
N PRO A 95 9.11 -1.51 -7.25
CA PRO A 95 9.62 -1.42 -8.63
C PRO A 95 9.62 -2.77 -9.31
N ILE A 96 9.28 -2.82 -10.60
CA ILE A 96 9.44 -3.99 -11.47
C ILE A 96 10.60 -3.72 -12.40
N VAL A 97 11.53 -4.65 -12.52
CA VAL A 97 12.70 -4.54 -13.41
C VAL A 97 12.69 -5.70 -14.39
N VAL A 98 12.64 -5.37 -15.68
CA VAL A 98 12.64 -6.34 -16.78
C VAL A 98 13.49 -5.80 -17.91
N ASP A 99 14.41 -6.61 -18.43
CA ASP A 99 15.29 -6.28 -19.57
C ASP A 99 16.00 -4.92 -19.42
N GLY A 100 16.48 -4.62 -18.22
CA GLY A 100 17.18 -3.38 -17.90
C GLY A 100 16.30 -2.12 -17.78
N VAL A 101 14.97 -2.26 -17.80
CA VAL A 101 14.03 -1.16 -17.57
C VAL A 101 13.32 -1.35 -16.23
N MET A 102 13.36 -0.31 -15.40
CA MET A 102 12.61 -0.24 -14.14
C MET A 102 11.30 0.51 -14.33
N TYR A 103 10.19 -0.13 -13.98
CA TYR A 103 8.85 0.46 -13.95
C TYR A 103 8.42 0.66 -12.51
N VAL A 104 8.06 1.89 -12.15
CA VAL A 104 7.64 2.25 -10.79
C VAL A 104 6.49 3.24 -10.83
N THR A 105 5.54 3.10 -9.90
CA THR A 105 4.45 4.06 -9.77
C THR A 105 4.74 5.10 -8.68
N ALA A 106 4.35 6.34 -8.98
CA ALA A 106 4.21 7.41 -8.02
C ALA A 106 2.73 7.52 -7.58
N PRO A 107 2.42 8.30 -6.53
CA PRO A 107 1.04 8.66 -6.18
C PRO A 107 0.25 9.17 -7.38
N TRP A 108 -1.09 9.04 -7.31
CA TRP A 108 -1.99 9.30 -8.44
C TRP A 108 -1.82 8.32 -9.60
N SER A 109 -1.21 7.18 -9.35
CA SER A 109 -0.96 6.11 -10.32
C SER A 109 -0.12 6.55 -11.53
N VAL A 110 0.75 7.53 -11.34
CA VAL A 110 1.70 7.97 -12.38
C VAL A 110 2.78 6.90 -12.55
N VAL A 111 2.96 6.40 -13.77
CA VAL A 111 3.96 5.36 -14.09
C VAL A 111 5.22 6.02 -14.64
N HIS A 112 6.36 5.63 -14.12
CA HIS A 112 7.68 6.02 -14.60
C HIS A 112 8.43 4.79 -15.13
N ALA A 113 9.03 4.89 -16.31
CA ALA A 113 10.02 3.95 -16.81
C ALA A 113 11.40 4.61 -16.77
N ILE A 114 12.35 3.89 -16.21
CA ILE A 114 13.69 4.37 -15.89
C ILE A 114 14.69 3.32 -16.40
N ASP A 115 15.76 3.75 -17.00
CA ASP A 115 16.90 2.87 -17.27
C ASP A 115 17.45 2.36 -15.94
N ALA A 116 17.39 1.05 -15.72
CA ALA A 116 17.71 0.44 -14.43
C ALA A 116 19.20 0.48 -14.09
N HIS A 117 20.08 0.66 -15.10
CA HIS A 117 21.51 0.80 -14.93
C HIS A 117 21.93 2.24 -14.57
N THR A 118 21.33 3.23 -15.25
CA THR A 118 21.81 4.63 -15.19
C THR A 118 20.90 5.55 -14.38
N GLY A 119 19.65 5.16 -14.13
CA GLY A 119 18.64 6.01 -13.51
C GLY A 119 18.07 7.08 -14.46
N GLU A 120 18.37 7.02 -15.76
CA GLU A 120 17.82 7.97 -16.74
C GLU A 120 16.35 7.70 -17.00
N LYS A 121 15.57 8.77 -17.12
CA LYS A 121 14.16 8.69 -17.45
C LYS A 121 13.96 8.24 -18.91
N LEU A 122 13.22 7.17 -19.11
CA LEU A 122 12.80 6.74 -20.45
C LEU A 122 11.47 7.39 -20.84
N TRP A 123 10.43 7.18 -20.06
CA TRP A 123 9.12 7.81 -20.25
C TRP A 123 8.34 7.95 -18.93
N VAL A 124 7.28 8.75 -18.95
CA VAL A 124 6.33 8.91 -17.85
C VAL A 124 4.91 8.94 -18.41
N TYR A 125 4.02 8.17 -17.81
CA TYR A 125 2.59 8.18 -18.11
C TYR A 125 1.79 8.65 -16.89
N ASP A 126 0.96 9.68 -17.07
CA ASP A 126 0.05 10.20 -16.04
C ASP A 126 -1.40 9.90 -16.46
N PRO A 127 -2.13 9.00 -15.76
CA PRO A 127 -3.51 8.63 -16.08
C PRO A 127 -4.53 9.75 -15.87
N LYS A 128 -4.10 10.91 -15.39
CA LYS A 128 -4.97 12.08 -15.15
C LYS A 128 -6.13 11.77 -14.21
N VAL A 129 -5.86 11.07 -13.12
CA VAL A 129 -6.87 10.81 -12.09
C VAL A 129 -7.48 12.12 -11.60
N PRO A 130 -8.81 12.28 -11.60
CA PRO A 130 -9.46 13.47 -11.09
C PRO A 130 -9.10 13.70 -9.62
N ARG A 131 -8.66 14.90 -9.26
CA ARG A 131 -8.17 15.20 -7.90
C ARG A 131 -9.25 15.07 -6.82
N SER A 132 -10.53 15.17 -7.20
CA SER A 132 -11.67 14.89 -6.32
C SER A 132 -11.72 13.45 -5.81
N TYR A 133 -11.03 12.50 -6.47
CA TYR A 133 -10.92 11.12 -5.97
C TYR A 133 -10.10 10.99 -4.69
N ALA A 134 -9.31 12.00 -4.29
CA ALA A 134 -8.51 11.93 -3.07
C ALA A 134 -9.33 11.61 -1.81
N GLU A 135 -10.57 12.08 -1.72
CA GLU A 135 -11.48 11.81 -0.60
C GLU A 135 -12.11 10.41 -0.62
N LYS A 136 -12.04 9.69 -1.77
CA LYS A 136 -12.62 8.35 -1.94
C LYS A 136 -11.71 7.22 -1.44
N GLY A 137 -10.47 7.51 -1.05
CA GLY A 137 -9.53 6.51 -0.52
C GLY A 137 -9.16 6.79 0.92
N CYS A 138 -9.20 5.75 1.76
CA CYS A 138 -8.87 5.84 3.19
C CYS A 138 -7.42 6.28 3.46
N CYS A 139 -6.52 5.96 2.55
CA CYS A 139 -5.13 5.72 2.90
C CYS A 139 -4.16 6.48 2.00
N ASP A 140 -4.53 7.68 1.57
CA ASP A 140 -3.83 8.51 0.59
C ASP A 140 -4.02 8.02 -0.86
N VAL A 141 -3.54 8.80 -1.81
CA VAL A 141 -3.64 8.53 -3.26
C VAL A 141 -2.47 7.65 -3.75
N VAL A 142 -2.23 6.58 -3.02
CA VAL A 142 -1.11 5.66 -3.21
C VAL A 142 -1.35 4.69 -4.36
N ASN A 143 -0.25 4.11 -4.84
CA ASN A 143 -0.27 3.01 -5.80
C ASN A 143 0.90 2.06 -5.50
N ARG A 144 0.65 0.73 -5.49
CA ARG A 144 1.64 -0.28 -5.07
C ARG A 144 2.43 -0.89 -6.21
N GLY A 145 2.24 -0.40 -7.44
CA GLY A 145 3.08 -0.79 -8.58
C GLY A 145 2.31 -1.22 -9.81
N VAL A 146 3.04 -1.81 -10.72
CA VAL A 146 2.57 -2.30 -12.02
C VAL A 146 2.77 -3.80 -12.14
N ALA A 147 2.17 -4.41 -13.17
CA ALA A 147 2.60 -5.69 -13.70
C ALA A 147 3.19 -5.50 -15.10
N VAL A 148 4.12 -6.36 -15.48
CA VAL A 148 4.74 -6.36 -16.80
C VAL A 148 4.55 -7.74 -17.43
N TYR A 149 4.06 -7.79 -18.64
CA TYR A 149 3.80 -9.05 -19.35
C TYR A 149 3.69 -8.82 -20.85
N GLU A 150 4.38 -9.62 -21.65
CA GLU A 150 4.35 -9.61 -23.12
C GLU A 150 4.37 -8.21 -23.74
N GLY A 151 5.39 -7.42 -23.42
CA GLY A 151 5.62 -6.08 -23.97
C GLY A 151 4.69 -4.99 -23.46
N LYS A 152 3.89 -5.26 -22.43
CA LYS A 152 2.95 -4.32 -21.83
C LYS A 152 3.23 -4.08 -20.37
N VAL A 153 2.90 -2.88 -19.89
CA VAL A 153 2.88 -2.47 -18.49
C VAL A 153 1.45 -2.20 -18.10
N PHE A 154 0.97 -2.89 -17.08
CA PHE A 154 -0.42 -2.76 -16.58
C PHE A 154 -0.43 -2.00 -15.28
N VAL A 155 -1.31 -1.01 -15.17
CA VAL A 155 -1.51 -0.21 -13.97
C VAL A 155 -2.99 -0.07 -13.63
N GLY A 156 -3.35 -0.33 -12.38
CA GLY A 156 -4.65 0.06 -11.82
C GLY A 156 -4.60 1.53 -11.40
N SER A 157 -5.44 2.39 -11.98
CA SER A 157 -5.49 3.78 -11.56
C SER A 157 -6.39 3.98 -10.35
N PHE A 158 -6.08 5.00 -9.53
CA PHE A 158 -6.78 5.26 -8.28
C PHE A 158 -8.29 5.50 -8.45
N ASP A 159 -8.71 5.97 -9.64
CA ASP A 159 -10.11 6.17 -10.03
C ASP A 159 -10.77 4.92 -10.64
N GLY A 160 -10.16 3.75 -10.52
CA GLY A 160 -10.78 2.47 -10.84
C GLY A 160 -10.63 2.01 -12.29
N ARG A 161 -9.73 2.58 -13.08
CA ARG A 161 -9.42 2.07 -14.43
C ARG A 161 -8.24 1.11 -14.39
N LEU A 162 -8.27 0.08 -15.23
CA LEU A 162 -7.12 -0.76 -15.56
C LEU A 162 -6.59 -0.34 -16.92
N ILE A 163 -5.30 -0.03 -17.02
CA ILE A 163 -4.67 0.57 -18.19
C ILE A 163 -3.48 -0.27 -18.60
N ALA A 164 -3.40 -0.64 -19.87
CA ALA A 164 -2.23 -1.25 -20.49
C ALA A 164 -1.44 -0.22 -21.29
N LEU A 165 -0.15 -0.16 -21.04
CA LEU A 165 0.79 0.70 -21.74
C LEU A 165 1.78 -0.15 -22.54
N ASN A 166 2.23 0.34 -23.68
CA ASN A 166 3.38 -0.23 -24.36
C ASN A 166 4.64 -0.04 -23.50
N ALA A 167 5.32 -1.11 -23.16
CA ALA A 167 6.46 -1.09 -22.24
C ALA A 167 7.61 -0.19 -22.70
N GLN A 168 7.83 -0.08 -24.02
CA GLN A 168 8.91 0.73 -24.59
C GLN A 168 8.58 2.22 -24.68
N SER A 169 7.35 2.57 -25.10
CA SER A 169 6.99 3.96 -25.41
C SER A 169 6.17 4.64 -24.31
N GLY A 170 5.53 3.88 -23.41
CA GLY A 170 4.57 4.39 -22.46
C GLY A 170 3.24 4.82 -23.08
N GLU A 171 3.02 4.54 -24.37
CA GLU A 171 1.75 4.84 -25.02
C GLU A 171 0.66 3.87 -24.57
N GLN A 172 -0.54 4.38 -24.35
CA GLN A 172 -1.69 3.57 -23.95
C GLN A 172 -2.09 2.62 -25.09
N VAL A 173 -2.18 1.32 -24.74
CA VAL A 173 -2.64 0.27 -25.67
C VAL A 173 -4.15 0.09 -25.53
N TRP A 174 -4.63 -0.10 -24.31
CA TRP A 174 -6.04 -0.18 -23.98
C TRP A 174 -6.32 0.32 -22.54
N GLU A 175 -7.56 0.61 -22.27
CA GLU A 175 -8.05 1.03 -20.95
C GLU A 175 -9.45 0.48 -20.77
N VAL A 176 -9.73 -0.02 -19.55
CA VAL A 176 -11.06 -0.50 -19.17
C VAL A 176 -11.45 0.08 -17.82
N ASP A 177 -12.73 0.37 -17.65
CA ASP A 177 -13.32 0.73 -16.38
C ASP A 177 -13.65 -0.55 -15.61
N THR A 178 -13.07 -0.71 -14.40
CA THR A 178 -13.29 -1.90 -13.58
C THR A 178 -14.43 -1.75 -12.58
N LEU A 179 -14.94 -0.52 -12.39
CA LEU A 179 -15.91 -0.21 -11.37
C LEU A 179 -17.30 -0.76 -11.72
N ILE A 180 -17.96 -1.34 -10.72
CA ILE A 180 -19.33 -1.88 -10.85
C ILE A 180 -20.41 -0.83 -10.52
N ASP A 181 -20.04 0.22 -9.77
CA ASP A 181 -20.96 1.28 -9.36
C ASP A 181 -20.19 2.59 -9.11
N HIS A 182 -20.36 3.58 -9.98
CA HIS A 182 -19.72 4.90 -9.87
C HIS A 182 -20.31 5.80 -8.78
N SER A 183 -21.49 5.46 -8.26
CA SER A 183 -22.10 6.18 -7.14
C SER A 183 -21.40 5.88 -5.82
N ARG A 184 -20.57 4.83 -5.76
CA ARG A 184 -19.81 4.38 -4.60
C ARG A 184 -18.34 4.75 -4.70
N PRO A 185 -17.64 4.95 -3.58
CA PRO A 185 -16.23 5.35 -3.57
C PRO A 185 -15.27 4.17 -3.73
N TYR A 186 -15.39 3.46 -4.83
CA TYR A 186 -14.42 2.44 -5.24
C TYR A 186 -13.09 3.08 -5.64
N THR A 187 -11.99 2.46 -5.23
CA THR A 187 -10.63 2.87 -5.64
C THR A 187 -9.77 1.65 -5.92
N ILE A 188 -8.65 1.85 -6.63
CA ILE A 188 -7.60 0.86 -6.79
C ILE A 188 -6.29 1.43 -6.25
N THR A 189 -5.67 0.73 -5.30
CA THR A 189 -4.35 1.04 -4.74
C THR A 189 -3.36 -0.09 -4.94
N GLY A 190 -3.84 -1.33 -5.16
CA GLY A 190 -3.04 -2.53 -5.38
C GLY A 190 -2.40 -2.57 -6.76
N ALA A 191 -1.27 -3.25 -6.85
CA ALA A 191 -0.68 -3.59 -8.14
C ALA A 191 -1.45 -4.75 -8.78
N PRO A 192 -1.72 -4.72 -10.10
CA PRO A 192 -2.28 -5.88 -10.79
C PRO A 192 -1.30 -7.06 -10.77
N ARG A 193 -1.82 -8.27 -11.00
CA ARG A 193 -1.01 -9.48 -11.23
C ARG A 193 -1.35 -10.05 -12.60
N VAL A 194 -0.42 -10.77 -13.22
CA VAL A 194 -0.69 -11.46 -14.49
C VAL A 194 -0.45 -12.95 -14.30
N PHE A 195 -1.50 -13.73 -14.53
CA PHE A 195 -1.45 -15.19 -14.50
C PHE A 195 -2.12 -15.74 -15.75
N ASN A 196 -1.44 -16.66 -16.45
CA ASN A 196 -1.97 -17.32 -17.66
C ASN A 196 -2.55 -16.33 -18.70
N GLY A 197 -1.85 -15.21 -18.98
CA GLY A 197 -2.30 -14.20 -19.94
C GLY A 197 -3.51 -13.38 -19.51
N LYS A 198 -3.85 -13.39 -18.22
CA LYS A 198 -4.93 -12.57 -17.64
C LYS A 198 -4.37 -11.59 -16.63
N VAL A 199 -4.76 -10.33 -16.75
CA VAL A 199 -4.46 -9.26 -15.78
C VAL A 199 -5.54 -9.24 -14.73
N ILE A 200 -5.16 -9.47 -13.49
CA ILE A 200 -6.08 -9.64 -12.36
C ILE A 200 -5.95 -8.46 -11.43
N ILE A 201 -7.07 -7.87 -11.06
CA ILE A 201 -7.15 -6.72 -10.17
C ILE A 201 -8.40 -6.80 -9.28
N GLY A 202 -8.28 -6.36 -8.02
CA GLY A 202 -9.39 -6.17 -7.11
C GLY A 202 -9.66 -4.69 -6.84
N ASN A 203 -10.42 -4.41 -5.80
CA ASN A 203 -10.82 -3.05 -5.42
C ASN A 203 -10.53 -2.75 -3.95
N GLY A 204 -10.45 -1.46 -3.60
CA GLY A 204 -10.51 -0.90 -2.24
C GLY A 204 -11.82 -0.15 -2.00
N GLY A 205 -12.00 0.36 -0.78
CA GLY A 205 -13.14 1.20 -0.39
C GLY A 205 -14.08 0.60 0.66
N ALA A 206 -13.71 -0.50 1.33
CA ALA A 206 -14.57 -1.13 2.35
C ALA A 206 -14.97 -0.17 3.49
N GLU A 207 -14.14 0.82 3.83
CA GLU A 207 -14.41 1.86 4.83
C GLU A 207 -15.55 2.79 4.43
N TYR A 208 -15.94 2.77 3.15
CA TYR A 208 -16.90 3.71 2.55
C TYR A 208 -18.15 3.04 1.99
N GLY A 209 -18.33 1.76 2.27
CA GLY A 209 -19.54 1.05 1.88
C GLY A 209 -19.54 0.55 0.43
N VAL A 210 -18.51 -0.21 0.06
CA VAL A 210 -18.43 -0.89 -1.23
C VAL A 210 -18.47 -2.41 -1.08
N ARG A 211 -18.85 -3.10 -2.15
CA ARG A 211 -18.80 -4.55 -2.27
C ARG A 211 -17.46 -4.99 -2.85
N GLY A 212 -16.80 -5.95 -2.21
CA GLY A 212 -15.53 -6.51 -2.68
C GLY A 212 -15.71 -7.41 -3.90
N TYR A 213 -14.76 -7.33 -4.83
CA TYR A 213 -14.65 -8.23 -5.98
C TYR A 213 -13.21 -8.31 -6.47
N ILE A 214 -12.96 -9.30 -7.31
CA ILE A 214 -11.75 -9.46 -8.10
C ILE A 214 -12.15 -9.77 -9.54
N THR A 215 -11.45 -9.18 -10.50
CA THR A 215 -11.75 -9.34 -11.92
C THR A 215 -10.50 -9.67 -12.70
N ALA A 216 -10.59 -10.57 -13.65
CA ALA A 216 -9.55 -10.89 -14.62
C ALA A 216 -9.94 -10.33 -16.00
N TYR A 217 -8.95 -9.76 -16.65
CA TYR A 217 -9.05 -9.21 -18.01
C TYR A 217 -8.02 -9.90 -18.89
N ASP A 218 -8.35 -10.13 -20.13
CA ASP A 218 -7.42 -10.61 -21.15
C ASP A 218 -6.28 -9.59 -21.33
N ALA A 219 -5.03 -10.03 -21.22
CA ALA A 219 -3.86 -9.14 -21.24
C ALA A 219 -3.66 -8.44 -22.60
N ASP A 220 -4.14 -9.02 -23.69
CA ASP A 220 -4.00 -8.44 -25.02
C ASP A 220 -5.09 -7.42 -25.35
N THR A 221 -6.32 -7.74 -24.98
CA THR A 221 -7.51 -6.98 -25.43
C THR A 221 -8.13 -6.10 -24.37
N GLY A 222 -7.91 -6.40 -23.06
CA GLY A 222 -8.61 -5.77 -21.95
C GLY A 222 -10.07 -6.26 -21.77
N GLU A 223 -10.51 -7.27 -22.54
CA GLU A 223 -11.85 -7.84 -22.36
C GLU A 223 -11.96 -8.55 -21.00
N GLU A 224 -13.09 -8.35 -20.28
CA GLU A 224 -13.35 -9.05 -19.02
C GLU A 224 -13.50 -10.55 -19.28
N ALA A 225 -12.62 -11.34 -18.64
CA ALA A 225 -12.66 -12.81 -18.73
C ALA A 225 -13.62 -13.39 -17.71
N TRP A 226 -13.52 -12.93 -16.47
CA TRP A 226 -14.40 -13.32 -15.36
C TRP A 226 -14.34 -12.30 -14.23
N ARG A 227 -15.39 -12.28 -13.38
CA ARG A 227 -15.45 -11.52 -12.11
C ARG A 227 -15.97 -12.41 -11.00
N TRP A 228 -15.35 -12.33 -9.83
CA TRP A 228 -15.77 -13.03 -8.63
C TRP A 228 -16.00 -12.03 -7.48
N PHE A 229 -17.19 -12.10 -6.85
CA PHE A 229 -17.51 -11.28 -5.70
C PHE A 229 -17.02 -11.96 -4.42
N THR A 230 -16.60 -11.19 -3.43
CA THR A 230 -16.04 -11.70 -2.17
C THR A 230 -17.08 -11.78 -1.04
N VAL A 231 -18.22 -11.13 -1.20
CA VAL A 231 -19.32 -11.12 -0.24
C VAL A 231 -20.65 -11.21 -0.98
N PRO A 232 -21.69 -11.81 -0.39
CA PRO A 232 -22.98 -11.96 -1.06
C PRO A 232 -23.66 -10.60 -1.27
N GLY A 233 -24.47 -10.52 -2.33
CA GLY A 233 -25.32 -9.38 -2.64
C GLY A 233 -26.63 -9.36 -1.85
N ASP A 234 -27.63 -8.61 -2.38
CA ASP A 234 -28.97 -8.53 -1.84
C ASP A 234 -29.64 -9.93 -1.86
N PRO A 235 -30.05 -10.48 -0.71
CA PRO A 235 -30.66 -11.81 -0.64
C PRO A 235 -32.06 -11.90 -1.29
N SER A 236 -32.66 -10.79 -1.72
CA SER A 236 -33.88 -10.80 -2.52
C SER A 236 -33.65 -11.12 -4.01
N GLU A 237 -32.37 -11.04 -4.46
CA GLU A 237 -31.95 -11.34 -5.81
C GLU A 237 -31.21 -12.69 -5.88
N PRO A 238 -31.15 -13.35 -7.05
CA PRO A 238 -30.34 -14.57 -7.21
C PRO A 238 -28.84 -14.28 -6.97
N PHE A 239 -28.18 -15.16 -6.24
CA PHE A 239 -26.72 -15.08 -6.09
C PHE A 239 -25.99 -15.45 -7.38
N GLU A 240 -24.85 -14.86 -7.63
CA GLU A 240 -24.09 -14.99 -8.87
C GLU A 240 -23.57 -16.42 -9.10
N ASN A 241 -23.27 -17.14 -8.02
CA ASN A 241 -22.75 -18.51 -8.06
C ASN A 241 -22.99 -19.24 -6.74
N GLU A 242 -22.64 -20.53 -6.69
CA GLU A 242 -22.83 -21.39 -5.50
C GLU A 242 -21.99 -20.92 -4.31
N ALA A 243 -20.80 -20.34 -4.52
CA ALA A 243 -19.97 -19.82 -3.44
C ALA A 243 -20.64 -18.61 -2.76
N MET A 244 -21.29 -17.72 -3.52
CA MET A 244 -22.05 -16.61 -2.97
C MET A 244 -23.32 -17.08 -2.25
N ALA A 245 -23.99 -18.11 -2.74
CA ALA A 245 -25.12 -18.71 -2.05
C ALA A 245 -24.70 -19.35 -0.72
N MET A 246 -23.56 -20.06 -0.70
CA MET A 246 -22.96 -20.62 0.53
C MET A 246 -22.57 -19.49 1.51
N ALA A 247 -21.92 -18.45 1.01
CA ALA A 247 -21.53 -17.32 1.84
C ALA A 247 -22.74 -16.64 2.50
N ALA A 248 -23.83 -16.47 1.77
CA ALA A 248 -25.06 -15.84 2.27
C ALA A 248 -25.66 -16.55 3.50
N GLU A 249 -25.45 -17.86 3.64
CA GLU A 249 -25.90 -18.63 4.83
C GLU A 249 -25.16 -18.20 6.11
N THR A 250 -24.02 -17.50 5.99
CA THR A 250 -23.20 -17.02 7.11
C THR A 250 -23.43 -15.55 7.45
N TRP A 251 -24.40 -14.90 6.79
CA TRP A 251 -24.78 -13.51 7.01
C TRP A 251 -26.21 -13.41 7.50
N ASP A 252 -26.46 -12.52 8.46
CA ASP A 252 -27.84 -12.24 8.87
C ASP A 252 -28.47 -11.16 7.97
N PRO A 253 -29.50 -11.51 7.17
CA PRO A 253 -30.12 -10.55 6.26
C PRO A 253 -30.82 -9.39 6.99
N SER A 254 -31.16 -9.51 8.27
CA SER A 254 -31.74 -8.41 9.03
C SER A 254 -30.75 -7.23 9.21
N GLY A 255 -29.45 -7.47 9.04
CA GLY A 255 -28.39 -6.46 9.10
C GLY A 255 -28.29 -5.59 7.84
N ARG A 256 -28.99 -5.89 6.76
CA ARG A 256 -28.99 -5.11 5.51
C ARG A 256 -27.58 -4.83 4.95
N TYR A 257 -26.63 -5.75 5.20
CA TYR A 257 -25.20 -5.59 4.88
C TYR A 257 -24.94 -5.18 3.42
N TRP A 258 -25.77 -5.63 2.47
CA TRP A 258 -25.62 -5.31 1.05
C TRP A 258 -25.84 -3.82 0.75
N GLU A 259 -26.60 -3.09 1.57
CA GLU A 259 -26.78 -1.64 1.43
C GLU A 259 -25.48 -0.87 1.71
N ALA A 260 -24.66 -1.39 2.63
CA ALA A 260 -23.29 -0.91 2.86
C ALA A 260 -22.25 -1.66 2.00
N GLY A 261 -22.68 -2.44 1.01
CA GLY A 261 -21.78 -3.23 0.17
C GLY A 261 -21.18 -4.46 0.82
N GLY A 262 -21.21 -4.61 2.14
CA GLY A 262 -20.66 -5.75 2.88
C GLY A 262 -19.13 -5.77 3.04
N GLY A 263 -18.37 -5.06 2.24
CA GLY A 263 -16.90 -5.01 2.31
C GLY A 263 -16.21 -6.15 1.58
N GLY A 264 -15.15 -6.73 2.18
CA GLY A 264 -14.41 -7.88 1.65
C GLY A 264 -13.49 -7.55 0.47
N THR A 265 -13.03 -6.31 0.32
CA THR A 265 -12.26 -5.86 -0.84
C THR A 265 -10.92 -6.59 -0.99
N VAL A 266 -10.55 -6.94 -2.23
CA VAL A 266 -9.23 -7.50 -2.59
C VAL A 266 -8.32 -6.36 -3.00
N TRP A 267 -7.72 -5.71 -2.02
CA TRP A 267 -7.00 -4.45 -2.25
C TRP A 267 -5.48 -4.61 -2.38
N HIS A 268 -4.92 -5.83 -2.18
CA HIS A 268 -3.48 -6.00 -2.29
C HIS A 268 -3.06 -7.40 -2.77
N SER A 269 -2.97 -8.43 -1.90
CA SER A 269 -2.18 -9.62 -2.19
C SER A 269 -2.90 -10.66 -3.03
N MET A 270 -2.16 -11.14 -4.02
CA MET A 270 -2.53 -12.25 -4.89
C MET A 270 -1.26 -13.00 -5.29
N VAL A 271 -1.25 -14.32 -5.18
CA VAL A 271 -0.16 -15.19 -5.61
C VAL A 271 -0.70 -16.37 -6.40
N PHE A 272 0.15 -17.02 -7.17
CA PHE A 272 -0.23 -18.09 -8.09
C PHE A 272 0.64 -19.33 -7.93
N ASP A 273 0.01 -20.48 -7.86
CA ASP A 273 0.67 -21.80 -7.95
C ASP A 273 0.43 -22.39 -9.35
N PRO A 274 1.44 -22.36 -10.24
CA PRO A 274 1.30 -22.90 -11.60
C PRO A 274 1.18 -24.43 -11.63
N GLU A 275 1.65 -25.15 -10.60
CA GLU A 275 1.56 -26.60 -10.53
C GLU A 275 0.13 -27.05 -10.21
N LEU A 276 -0.56 -26.33 -9.32
CA LEU A 276 -1.94 -26.59 -8.93
C LEU A 276 -2.95 -25.88 -9.82
N ASN A 277 -2.50 -24.89 -10.62
CA ASN A 277 -3.32 -23.93 -11.33
C ASN A 277 -4.33 -23.24 -10.40
N LEU A 278 -3.84 -22.78 -9.24
CA LEU A 278 -4.61 -22.08 -8.23
C LEU A 278 -4.04 -20.70 -7.96
N MET A 279 -4.93 -19.73 -7.88
CA MET A 279 -4.64 -18.39 -7.41
C MET A 279 -5.19 -18.21 -5.99
N TYR A 280 -4.38 -17.62 -5.11
CA TYR A 280 -4.79 -17.32 -3.74
C TYR A 280 -4.92 -15.82 -3.55
N VAL A 281 -6.05 -15.41 -3.00
CA VAL A 281 -6.36 -14.00 -2.75
C VAL A 281 -6.75 -13.79 -1.31
N GLY A 282 -6.25 -12.69 -0.73
CA GLY A 282 -6.65 -12.25 0.59
C GLY A 282 -7.80 -11.25 0.52
N THR A 283 -8.84 -11.45 1.31
CA THR A 283 -10.01 -10.58 1.36
C THR A 283 -9.98 -9.63 2.55
N GLY A 284 -10.64 -8.50 2.41
CA GLY A 284 -10.66 -7.40 3.36
C GLY A 284 -11.70 -7.54 4.49
N ASN A 285 -11.81 -6.47 5.25
CA ASN A 285 -12.73 -6.27 6.37
C ASN A 285 -14.18 -6.09 5.92
N GLY A 286 -15.09 -6.19 6.90
CA GLY A 286 -16.51 -5.93 6.70
C GLY A 286 -16.89 -4.46 6.60
N SER A 287 -18.00 -4.16 5.92
CA SER A 287 -18.63 -2.85 5.88
C SER A 287 -20.11 -2.94 6.32
N PRO A 288 -20.49 -2.24 7.42
CA PRO A 288 -19.64 -1.53 8.38
C PRO A 288 -18.69 -2.47 9.15
N TRP A 289 -17.68 -1.95 9.87
CA TRP A 289 -16.75 -2.78 10.67
C TRP A 289 -17.47 -3.50 11.81
N ALA A 290 -18.39 -2.81 12.51
CA ALA A 290 -19.13 -3.39 13.61
C ALA A 290 -19.96 -4.60 13.16
N HIS A 291 -19.56 -5.79 13.60
CA HIS A 291 -20.17 -7.06 13.23
C HIS A 291 -21.68 -7.08 13.50
N ARG A 292 -22.10 -6.61 14.69
CA ARG A 292 -23.50 -6.60 15.10
C ARG A 292 -24.38 -5.65 14.28
N LEU A 293 -23.80 -4.61 13.64
CA LEU A 293 -24.55 -3.72 12.76
C LEU A 293 -24.83 -4.39 11.40
N ARG A 294 -23.83 -5.06 10.83
CA ARG A 294 -23.99 -5.71 9.52
C ARG A 294 -24.63 -7.11 9.60
N SER A 295 -24.54 -7.78 10.77
CA SER A 295 -25.04 -9.14 10.97
C SER A 295 -25.56 -9.31 12.41
N PRO A 296 -26.69 -8.70 12.78
CA PRO A 296 -27.22 -8.69 14.16
C PRO A 296 -27.44 -10.06 14.78
N GLY A 297 -27.80 -11.06 13.96
CA GLY A 297 -27.95 -12.46 14.35
C GLY A 297 -26.63 -13.23 14.44
N GLY A 298 -25.48 -12.60 14.18
CA GLY A 298 -24.17 -13.24 14.16
C GLY A 298 -23.83 -13.84 12.79
N GLY A 299 -22.98 -14.87 12.81
CA GLY A 299 -22.47 -15.56 11.62
C GLY A 299 -21.06 -15.11 11.24
N ASP A 300 -20.40 -15.94 10.44
CA ASP A 300 -18.98 -15.76 10.13
C ASP A 300 -18.72 -14.72 9.05
N ASN A 301 -19.73 -14.34 8.28
CA ASN A 301 -19.69 -13.37 7.20
C ASN A 301 -18.65 -13.72 6.12
N LEU A 302 -18.78 -14.90 5.50
CA LEU A 302 -17.92 -15.31 4.39
C LEU A 302 -18.08 -14.35 3.18
N PHE A 303 -16.99 -13.96 2.50
CA PHE A 303 -15.60 -14.35 2.75
C PHE A 303 -14.77 -13.20 3.31
N LEU A 304 -15.21 -12.51 4.36
CA LEU A 304 -14.40 -11.47 5.00
C LEU A 304 -13.15 -12.08 5.64
N ALA A 305 -12.04 -11.34 5.67
CA ALA A 305 -10.80 -11.70 6.35
C ALA A 305 -10.37 -13.16 6.11
N SER A 306 -10.40 -13.57 4.84
CA SER A 306 -10.17 -14.93 4.39
C SER A 306 -9.06 -15.01 3.36
N ILE A 307 -8.43 -16.17 3.27
CA ILE A 307 -7.70 -16.61 2.07
C ILE A 307 -8.68 -17.42 1.23
N VAL A 308 -8.79 -17.07 -0.05
CA VAL A 308 -9.67 -17.77 -1.01
C VAL A 308 -8.81 -18.30 -2.17
N ALA A 309 -8.99 -19.56 -2.50
CA ALA A 309 -8.38 -20.17 -3.68
C ALA A 309 -9.38 -20.17 -4.83
N LEU A 310 -8.94 -19.64 -5.97
CA LEU A 310 -9.72 -19.57 -7.21
C LEU A 310 -8.94 -20.22 -8.36
N ASN A 311 -9.64 -20.75 -9.33
CA ASN A 311 -9.04 -21.10 -10.61
C ASN A 311 -8.77 -19.80 -11.39
N PRO A 312 -7.52 -19.48 -11.76
CA PRO A 312 -7.19 -18.21 -12.41
C PRO A 312 -7.74 -18.09 -13.85
N ASP A 313 -8.05 -19.21 -14.50
CA ASP A 313 -8.56 -19.22 -15.87
C ASP A 313 -10.07 -18.91 -15.94
N THR A 314 -10.83 -19.34 -14.93
CA THR A 314 -12.30 -19.30 -14.92
C THR A 314 -12.91 -18.43 -13.82
N GLY A 315 -12.12 -18.11 -12.76
CA GLY A 315 -12.63 -17.45 -11.56
C GLY A 315 -13.46 -18.38 -10.65
N GLU A 316 -13.49 -19.68 -10.93
CA GLU A 316 -14.23 -20.64 -10.11
C GLU A 316 -13.59 -20.80 -8.72
N TYR A 317 -14.46 -20.76 -7.69
CA TYR A 317 -14.07 -21.01 -6.31
C TYR A 317 -13.64 -22.47 -6.11
N VAL A 318 -12.55 -22.67 -5.33
CA VAL A 318 -12.02 -23.99 -5.00
C VAL A 318 -12.12 -24.26 -3.51
N TRP A 319 -11.51 -23.43 -2.67
CA TRP A 319 -11.57 -23.51 -1.21
C TRP A 319 -11.34 -22.14 -0.55
N HIS A 320 -11.61 -22.03 0.75
CA HIS A 320 -11.25 -20.88 1.55
C HIS A 320 -10.83 -21.30 2.96
N TYR A 321 -10.03 -20.45 3.58
CA TYR A 321 -9.77 -20.48 5.02
C TYR A 321 -10.01 -19.08 5.61
N GLN A 322 -10.96 -18.97 6.52
CA GLN A 322 -11.30 -17.68 7.14
C GLN A 322 -10.48 -17.48 8.42
N GLN A 323 -9.55 -16.52 8.39
CA GLN A 323 -8.62 -16.24 9.49
C GLN A 323 -9.29 -15.46 10.64
N THR A 324 -10.28 -14.62 10.34
CA THR A 324 -11.00 -13.84 11.35
C THR A 324 -12.51 -13.86 11.06
N PRO A 325 -13.23 -14.93 11.50
CA PRO A 325 -14.67 -15.03 11.33
C PRO A 325 -15.41 -13.87 11.98
N GLY A 326 -16.39 -13.30 11.26
CA GLY A 326 -17.16 -12.17 11.76
C GLY A 326 -16.31 -10.96 12.17
N ASP A 327 -15.27 -10.63 11.39
CA ASP A 327 -14.34 -9.52 11.69
C ASP A 327 -15.05 -8.28 12.24
N ASN A 328 -14.49 -7.65 13.26
CA ASN A 328 -15.02 -6.48 13.96
C ASN A 328 -13.96 -5.39 14.21
N TRP A 329 -12.72 -5.63 13.77
CA TRP A 329 -11.53 -4.86 14.14
C TRP A 329 -10.79 -4.27 12.94
N ASP A 330 -11.35 -4.38 11.73
CA ASP A 330 -10.65 -4.11 10.48
C ASP A 330 -9.47 -5.09 10.25
N TYR A 331 -9.60 -6.33 10.71
CA TYR A 331 -8.61 -7.36 10.41
C TYR A 331 -8.85 -7.92 9.02
N THR A 332 -7.93 -7.61 8.13
CA THR A 332 -7.97 -8.05 6.75
C THR A 332 -6.99 -9.20 6.54
N SER A 333 -7.23 -10.03 5.53
CA SER A 333 -6.30 -11.06 5.04
C SER A 333 -5.63 -10.64 3.73
N ALA A 334 -5.62 -9.35 3.41
CA ALA A 334 -5.07 -8.83 2.16
C ALA A 334 -3.55 -8.54 2.22
N GLN A 335 -2.85 -8.92 3.29
CA GLN A 335 -1.39 -8.83 3.43
C GLN A 335 -0.70 -9.81 2.49
N ASP A 336 0.62 -9.64 2.29
CA ASP A 336 1.38 -10.52 1.39
C ASP A 336 1.26 -11.99 1.78
N ILE A 337 0.98 -12.81 0.77
CA ILE A 337 0.91 -14.27 0.84
C ILE A 337 2.20 -14.82 0.23
N ILE A 338 2.78 -15.82 0.87
CA ILE A 338 3.95 -16.54 0.34
C ILE A 338 3.61 -18.03 0.18
N LEU A 339 3.93 -18.59 -0.97
CA LEU A 339 3.85 -20.02 -1.20
C LEU A 339 5.23 -20.67 -0.98
N ALA A 340 5.28 -21.71 -0.16
CA ALA A 340 6.51 -22.44 0.13
C ALA A 340 6.27 -23.96 0.15
N ASP A 341 7.34 -24.71 -0.15
CA ASP A 341 7.38 -26.14 0.08
C ASP A 341 8.27 -26.38 1.30
N ILE A 342 7.71 -26.91 2.37
CA ILE A 342 8.41 -27.10 3.64
C ILE A 342 8.31 -28.56 4.13
N MET A 343 9.22 -28.93 5.03
CA MET A 343 9.07 -30.17 5.80
C MET A 343 8.24 -29.88 7.05
N TYR A 344 7.00 -30.34 7.07
CA TYR A 344 6.08 -30.15 8.20
C TYR A 344 5.72 -31.50 8.79
N GLU A 345 5.97 -31.72 10.08
CA GLU A 345 5.74 -33.00 10.79
C GLU A 345 6.39 -34.23 10.09
N GLY A 346 7.52 -34.01 9.40
CA GLY A 346 8.28 -35.07 8.72
C GLY A 346 7.80 -35.40 7.31
N GLU A 347 6.81 -34.70 6.79
CA GLU A 347 6.30 -34.81 5.42
C GLU A 347 6.55 -33.52 4.64
N LYS A 348 6.82 -33.64 3.33
CA LYS A 348 6.87 -32.46 2.46
C LYS A 348 5.45 -31.94 2.21
N ARG A 349 5.21 -30.69 2.61
CA ARG A 349 3.93 -30.02 2.44
C ARG A 349 4.06 -28.78 1.55
N LYS A 350 3.10 -28.57 0.71
CA LYS A 350 2.87 -27.34 -0.02
C LYS A 350 2.06 -26.40 0.87
N VAL A 351 2.66 -25.31 1.32
CA VAL A 351 2.02 -24.42 2.27
C VAL A 351 1.89 -23.00 1.76
N LEU A 352 0.94 -22.30 2.35
CA LEU A 352 0.75 -20.87 2.28
C LEU A 352 1.13 -20.27 3.63
N LEU A 353 2.05 -19.30 3.63
CA LEU A 353 2.51 -18.56 4.79
C LEU A 353 1.88 -17.17 4.78
N HIS A 354 1.26 -16.76 5.89
CA HIS A 354 0.57 -15.49 5.95
C HIS A 354 0.59 -14.86 7.35
N ALA A 355 0.93 -13.57 7.41
CA ALA A 355 0.93 -12.77 8.64
C ALA A 355 -0.08 -11.60 8.51
N PRO A 356 -1.39 -11.81 8.72
CA PRO A 356 -2.40 -10.76 8.57
C PRO A 356 -2.41 -9.74 9.72
N LYS A 357 -3.32 -8.76 9.62
CA LYS A 357 -3.50 -7.72 10.65
C LYS A 357 -3.80 -8.25 12.05
N ASN A 358 -4.45 -9.41 12.15
CA ASN A 358 -4.94 -9.98 13.41
C ASN A 358 -3.86 -10.40 14.42
N GLY A 359 -2.59 -10.39 14.00
CA GLY A 359 -1.42 -10.60 14.85
C GLY A 359 -0.93 -12.04 14.97
N PHE A 360 -1.50 -12.97 14.20
CA PHE A 360 -1.08 -14.38 14.14
C PHE A 360 -0.40 -14.70 12.81
N PHE A 361 0.64 -15.52 12.86
CA PHE A 361 1.31 -16.06 11.67
C PHE A 361 0.70 -17.43 11.34
N PHE A 362 0.14 -17.58 10.15
CA PHE A 362 -0.56 -18.78 9.71
C PHE A 362 0.30 -19.62 8.77
N VAL A 363 0.21 -20.94 8.95
CA VAL A 363 0.63 -21.95 7.98
C VAL A 363 -0.60 -22.75 7.56
N ILE A 364 -0.92 -22.74 6.27
CA ILE A 364 -2.12 -23.34 5.68
C ILE A 364 -1.66 -24.28 4.57
N ASP A 365 -2.25 -25.47 4.49
CA ASP A 365 -2.06 -26.36 3.33
C ASP A 365 -2.65 -25.72 2.08
N ARG A 366 -1.83 -25.42 1.06
CA ARG A 366 -2.31 -24.65 -0.09
C ARG A 366 -3.05 -25.50 -1.14
N GLU A 367 -3.01 -26.84 -1.01
CA GLU A 367 -3.79 -27.72 -1.88
C GLU A 367 -5.26 -27.82 -1.42
N THR A 368 -5.49 -27.83 -0.08
CA THR A 368 -6.80 -28.11 0.50
C THR A 368 -7.43 -26.93 1.26
N GLY A 369 -6.60 -25.97 1.71
CA GLY A 369 -7.03 -24.89 2.61
C GLY A 369 -7.03 -25.29 4.10
N ASP A 370 -6.54 -26.50 4.42
CA ASP A 370 -6.51 -26.98 5.80
C ASP A 370 -5.59 -26.13 6.67
N PHE A 371 -6.05 -25.79 7.85
CA PHE A 371 -5.27 -25.13 8.89
C PHE A 371 -4.19 -26.08 9.43
N LEU A 372 -2.94 -25.64 9.45
CA LEU A 372 -1.82 -26.41 10.01
C LEU A 372 -1.38 -25.83 11.35
N SER A 373 -1.12 -24.51 11.41
CA SER A 373 -0.74 -23.84 12.66
C SER A 373 -0.96 -22.33 12.60
N ALA A 374 -1.10 -21.70 13.78
CA ALA A 374 -1.03 -20.26 13.96
C ALA A 374 -0.56 -19.89 15.37
N GLU A 375 0.45 -19.01 15.45
CA GLU A 375 0.92 -18.43 16.71
C GLU A 375 1.06 -16.91 16.59
N ASN A 376 0.91 -16.20 17.67
CA ASN A 376 0.95 -14.74 17.64
C ASN A 376 2.40 -14.21 17.55
N PHE A 377 2.66 -13.36 16.57
CA PHE A 377 3.96 -12.71 16.34
C PHE A 377 4.07 -11.31 17.00
N VAL A 378 2.97 -10.78 17.52
CA VAL A 378 2.88 -9.55 18.33
C VAL A 378 1.97 -9.79 19.53
N PRO A 379 1.95 -8.93 20.55
CA PRO A 379 0.93 -9.01 21.60
C PRO A 379 -0.49 -8.97 20.99
N VAL A 380 -1.36 -9.87 21.48
CA VAL A 380 -2.75 -10.02 21.04
C VAL A 380 -3.65 -10.11 22.26
N ASN A 381 -4.83 -9.44 22.24
CA ASN A 381 -5.82 -9.52 23.31
C ASN A 381 -7.26 -9.82 22.84
N TRP A 382 -7.50 -9.83 21.52
CA TRP A 382 -8.82 -10.15 20.95
C TRP A 382 -9.10 -11.66 20.95
N ALA A 383 -8.06 -12.49 20.92
CA ALA A 383 -8.12 -13.95 20.97
C ALA A 383 -6.96 -14.50 21.80
N THR A 384 -7.11 -15.72 22.32
CA THR A 384 -6.08 -16.43 23.09
C THR A 384 -5.31 -17.45 22.25
N GLY A 385 -5.67 -17.64 20.99
CA GLY A 385 -5.09 -18.60 20.05
C GLY A 385 -6.15 -19.13 19.10
N TYR A 386 -5.81 -20.22 18.41
CA TYR A 386 -6.69 -20.96 17.49
C TYR A 386 -6.88 -22.37 18.01
N ASP A 387 -8.09 -22.91 17.85
CA ASP A 387 -8.38 -24.31 18.15
C ASP A 387 -7.86 -25.28 17.08
N GLN A 388 -8.06 -26.57 17.28
CA GLN A 388 -7.60 -27.61 16.34
C GLN A 388 -8.29 -27.56 14.97
N ASP A 389 -9.45 -26.92 14.88
CA ASP A 389 -10.21 -26.74 13.65
C ASP A 389 -9.84 -25.41 12.95
N GLY A 390 -8.84 -24.68 13.48
CA GLY A 390 -8.37 -23.41 12.95
C GLY A 390 -9.30 -22.23 13.20
N ARG A 391 -10.14 -22.30 14.26
CA ARG A 391 -11.02 -21.21 14.64
C ARG A 391 -10.43 -20.40 15.81
N PRO A 392 -10.48 -19.04 15.79
CA PRO A 392 -9.97 -18.25 16.90
C PRO A 392 -10.78 -18.47 18.18
N ILE A 393 -10.07 -18.54 19.31
CA ILE A 393 -10.65 -18.58 20.65
C ILE A 393 -10.72 -17.14 21.14
N GLU A 394 -11.81 -16.44 20.80
CA GLU A 394 -12.00 -15.03 21.11
C GLU A 394 -12.09 -14.77 22.62
N THR A 395 -11.63 -13.61 23.06
CA THR A 395 -11.85 -13.13 24.44
C THR A 395 -13.24 -12.50 24.56
N HIS A 396 -13.85 -12.62 25.73
CA HIS A 396 -15.25 -12.24 25.95
C HIS A 396 -15.57 -10.77 25.62
N GLU A 397 -14.59 -9.86 25.79
CA GLU A 397 -14.79 -8.41 25.65
C GLU A 397 -14.38 -7.86 24.28
N ALA A 398 -13.81 -8.71 23.41
CA ALA A 398 -13.17 -8.30 22.17
C ALA A 398 -14.09 -7.60 21.17
N ARG A 399 -15.39 -7.90 21.16
CA ARG A 399 -16.36 -7.39 20.20
C ARG A 399 -16.77 -5.94 20.40
N SER A 400 -16.40 -5.28 21.51
CA SER A 400 -16.64 -3.85 21.79
C SER A 400 -18.09 -3.35 21.63
N GLU A 401 -19.06 -4.22 21.81
CA GLU A 401 -20.47 -3.91 21.55
C GLU A 401 -21.05 -2.92 22.56
N ASP A 402 -20.88 -3.19 23.86
CA ASP A 402 -21.47 -2.41 24.94
C ASP A 402 -20.46 -1.47 25.63
N THR A 403 -19.19 -1.84 25.61
CA THR A 403 -18.10 -1.09 26.26
C THR A 403 -16.92 -0.91 25.32
N PRO A 404 -16.13 0.17 25.44
CA PRO A 404 -14.88 0.30 24.69
C PRO A 404 -13.95 -0.89 24.96
N PHE A 405 -13.27 -1.33 23.90
CA PHE A 405 -12.24 -2.37 23.94
C PHE A 405 -10.93 -1.83 23.40
N ASP A 406 -9.88 -1.88 24.20
CA ASP A 406 -8.53 -1.47 23.79
C ASP A 406 -7.90 -2.59 22.95
N ALA A 407 -8.14 -2.55 21.66
CA ALA A 407 -7.75 -3.60 20.72
C ALA A 407 -6.24 -3.66 20.52
N ILE A 408 -5.66 -4.84 20.69
CA ILE A 408 -4.26 -5.18 20.45
C ILE A 408 -4.21 -6.47 19.60
N PRO A 409 -3.71 -6.38 18.35
CA PRO A 409 -3.39 -5.14 17.64
C PRO A 409 -4.63 -4.31 17.33
N GLY A 410 -4.43 -3.00 17.07
CA GLY A 410 -5.51 -2.14 16.55
C GLY A 410 -5.71 -2.32 15.04
N PRO A 411 -6.54 -1.48 14.37
CA PRO A 411 -6.86 -1.58 12.94
C PRO A 411 -5.66 -1.46 11.98
N PHE A 412 -4.54 -0.89 12.42
CA PHE A 412 -3.30 -0.91 11.64
C PHE A 412 -2.66 -2.31 11.56
N GLY A 413 -3.11 -3.24 12.42
CA GLY A 413 -2.67 -4.62 12.47
C GLY A 413 -1.33 -4.83 13.17
N GLY A 414 -1.00 -6.09 13.45
CA GLY A 414 0.34 -6.50 13.86
C GLY A 414 1.31 -6.47 12.68
N HIS A 415 0.83 -6.71 11.47
CA HIS A 415 1.47 -6.53 10.17
C HIS A 415 0.42 -5.96 9.22
N ASN A 416 0.85 -5.24 8.15
CA ASN A 416 -0.04 -4.68 7.16
C ASN A 416 0.45 -5.04 5.74
N TRP A 417 0.11 -4.26 4.71
CA TRP A 417 0.45 -4.50 3.30
C TRP A 417 1.96 -4.50 2.98
N HIS A 418 2.81 -4.07 3.90
CA HIS A 418 4.26 -4.02 3.70
C HIS A 418 4.80 -5.42 3.42
N ALA A 419 5.55 -5.54 2.33
CA ALA A 419 5.92 -6.84 1.79
C ALA A 419 6.70 -7.73 2.77
N MET A 420 6.31 -8.99 2.82
CA MET A 420 6.99 -10.07 3.52
C MET A 420 7.94 -10.80 2.56
N SER A 421 9.03 -11.38 3.05
CA SER A 421 9.91 -12.24 2.27
C SER A 421 10.20 -13.57 2.98
N TYR A 422 10.53 -14.62 2.20
CA TYR A 422 10.85 -15.95 2.73
C TYR A 422 12.09 -16.50 2.07
N SER A 423 13.06 -16.92 2.88
CA SER A 423 14.26 -17.57 2.40
C SER A 423 14.18 -19.09 2.57
N LYS A 424 14.21 -19.81 1.46
CA LYS A 424 14.36 -21.28 1.47
C LYS A 424 15.69 -21.75 2.08
N ASP A 425 16.71 -20.88 2.11
CA ASP A 425 18.05 -21.22 2.58
C ASP A 425 18.16 -21.15 4.12
N THR A 426 17.43 -20.20 4.74
CA THR A 426 17.33 -20.10 6.21
C THR A 426 16.07 -20.78 6.77
N GLY A 427 15.06 -21.01 5.94
CA GLY A 427 13.74 -21.48 6.38
C GLY A 427 12.89 -20.42 7.10
N LEU A 428 13.30 -19.14 7.06
CA LEU A 428 12.67 -18.06 7.82
C LEU A 428 11.85 -17.12 6.93
N ALA A 429 10.75 -16.62 7.50
CA ALA A 429 9.99 -15.50 6.97
C ALA A 429 10.44 -14.18 7.65
N TYR A 430 10.60 -13.12 6.86
CA TYR A 430 11.01 -11.80 7.33
C TYR A 430 9.93 -10.79 7.01
N PHE A 431 9.47 -10.03 8.00
CA PHE A 431 8.41 -9.04 7.79
C PHE A 431 8.44 -7.94 8.85
N PRO A 432 7.95 -6.72 8.52
CA PRO A 432 7.75 -5.67 9.49
C PRO A 432 6.55 -5.99 10.37
N ALA A 433 6.73 -5.91 11.69
CA ALA A 433 5.65 -6.00 12.66
C ALA A 433 5.52 -4.70 13.43
N GLN A 434 4.32 -4.44 13.97
CA GLN A 434 4.02 -3.19 14.65
C GLN A 434 3.00 -3.36 15.78
N HIS A 435 3.03 -2.39 16.71
CA HIS A 435 2.10 -2.30 17.82
C HIS A 435 1.51 -0.89 17.89
N VAL A 436 0.28 -0.75 17.40
CA VAL A 436 -0.47 0.51 17.38
C VAL A 436 -1.86 0.22 17.95
N PRO A 437 -1.99 0.11 19.29
CA PRO A 437 -3.28 -0.16 19.91
C PRO A 437 -4.23 1.03 19.79
N VAL A 438 -5.53 0.75 19.72
CA VAL A 438 -6.59 1.74 19.74
C VAL A 438 -7.78 1.25 20.55
N SER A 439 -8.57 2.18 21.09
CA SER A 439 -9.83 1.85 21.74
C SER A 439 -10.96 1.89 20.71
N LEU A 440 -11.63 0.76 20.54
CA LEU A 440 -12.76 0.58 19.64
C LEU A 440 -14.07 0.51 20.43
N GLN A 441 -15.12 1.15 19.93
CA GLN A 441 -16.46 1.03 20.47
C GLN A 441 -17.49 1.14 19.36
N GLN A 442 -18.48 0.26 19.35
CA GLN A 442 -19.60 0.35 18.41
C GLN A 442 -20.32 1.70 18.55
N ALA A 443 -20.57 2.36 17.42
CA ALA A 443 -21.26 3.65 17.37
C ALA A 443 -22.77 3.43 17.56
N GLY A 444 -23.30 3.80 18.72
CA GLY A 444 -24.71 3.57 19.07
C GLY A 444 -25.72 4.40 18.25
N SER A 445 -25.26 5.47 17.59
CA SER A 445 -26.09 6.32 16.72
C SER A 445 -25.98 5.97 15.23
N TRP A 446 -25.15 4.99 14.85
CA TRP A 446 -24.98 4.62 13.45
C TRP A 446 -26.24 3.93 12.90
N SER A 447 -26.72 4.34 11.74
CA SER A 447 -27.84 3.71 11.03
C SER A 447 -27.67 3.84 9.51
N TYR A 448 -28.23 2.90 8.76
CA TYR A 448 -28.20 2.93 7.29
C TYR A 448 -28.90 4.16 6.70
N GLU A 449 -29.87 4.74 7.40
CA GLU A 449 -30.64 5.90 6.99
C GLU A 449 -29.85 7.21 7.12
N GLU A 450 -28.85 7.24 8.00
CA GLU A 450 -28.04 8.44 8.29
C GLU A 450 -26.72 8.47 7.52
N VAL A 451 -26.32 7.34 6.95
CA VAL A 451 -25.07 7.21 6.21
C VAL A 451 -25.29 7.47 4.72
N ASP A 452 -24.60 8.44 4.17
CA ASP A 452 -24.51 8.65 2.73
C ASP A 452 -23.28 7.91 2.19
N PHE A 453 -23.46 6.72 1.66
CA PHE A 453 -22.38 5.90 1.10
C PHE A 453 -21.78 6.48 -0.20
N GLY A 454 -22.40 7.48 -0.80
CA GLY A 454 -21.83 8.26 -1.90
C GLY A 454 -20.83 9.32 -1.44
N GLN A 455 -20.85 9.66 -0.14
CA GLN A 455 -19.99 10.64 0.49
C GLN A 455 -19.01 9.92 1.42
N PRO A 456 -17.72 9.84 1.08
CA PRO A 456 -16.73 9.07 1.86
C PRO A 456 -16.58 9.49 3.31
N MET A 457 -16.82 10.76 3.59
CA MET A 457 -16.65 11.39 4.89
C MET A 457 -17.95 12.09 5.29
N SER A 458 -18.85 11.39 5.98
CA SER A 458 -20.07 11.98 6.52
C SER A 458 -20.31 11.56 7.97
N GLY A 459 -20.79 12.47 8.80
CA GLY A 459 -21.17 12.21 10.18
C GLY A 459 -20.02 11.73 11.09
N THR A 460 -19.80 10.45 11.20
CA THR A 460 -18.79 9.83 12.07
C THR A 460 -17.42 9.60 11.40
N GLY A 461 -17.15 10.20 10.26
CA GLY A 461 -15.93 9.97 9.49
C GLY A 461 -16.09 8.83 8.47
N TRP A 462 -15.39 7.71 8.64
CA TRP A 462 -15.39 6.60 7.67
C TRP A 462 -16.68 5.78 7.59
N ASN A 463 -17.74 6.12 8.27
CA ASN A 463 -18.99 5.36 8.23
C ASN A 463 -18.88 3.86 8.61
N VAL A 464 -17.87 3.53 9.39
CA VAL A 464 -17.54 2.13 9.74
C VAL A 464 -18.36 1.56 10.90
N GLY A 465 -19.24 2.38 11.49
CA GLY A 465 -20.08 1.95 12.64
C GLY A 465 -19.29 1.82 13.94
N MET A 466 -18.07 2.34 14.01
CA MET A 466 -17.18 2.28 15.16
C MET A 466 -16.62 3.65 15.50
N TYR A 467 -16.50 3.96 16.79
CA TYR A 467 -15.62 5.00 17.28
C TYR A 467 -14.21 4.43 17.43
N ILE A 468 -13.23 5.13 16.87
CA ILE A 468 -11.81 4.75 16.88
C ILE A 468 -11.08 5.81 17.70
N ASN A 469 -10.71 5.50 18.92
CA ASN A 469 -10.08 6.44 19.84
C ASN A 469 -8.60 6.10 20.03
N PRO A 470 -7.68 7.07 19.88
CA PRO A 470 -6.29 6.85 20.22
C PRO A 470 -6.13 6.45 21.69
N ILE A 471 -5.33 5.44 21.97
CA ILE A 471 -4.95 5.11 23.35
C ILE A 471 -4.00 6.20 23.88
N PRO A 472 -4.16 6.61 25.16
CA PRO A 472 -3.30 7.62 25.76
C PRO A 472 -1.79 7.28 25.64
N PRO A 473 -0.91 8.28 25.58
CA PRO A 473 0.52 8.12 25.26
C PRO A 473 1.36 7.27 26.25
N SER A 474 0.76 6.67 27.27
CA SER A 474 1.45 5.76 28.19
C SER A 474 1.95 4.47 27.51
N GLU A 475 1.32 4.06 26.43
CA GLU A 475 1.75 2.95 25.60
C GLU A 475 2.28 3.48 24.26
N GLN A 476 3.59 3.42 24.06
CA GLN A 476 4.22 3.92 22.86
C GLN A 476 4.05 2.93 21.72
N PRO A 477 3.59 3.36 20.54
CA PRO A 477 3.64 2.54 19.34
C PRO A 477 5.07 2.10 19.04
N PHE A 478 5.29 0.85 18.68
CA PHE A 478 6.58 0.34 18.27
C PHE A 478 6.54 -0.30 16.87
N GLY A 479 7.72 -0.44 16.23
CA GLY A 479 7.93 -1.19 15.02
C GLY A 479 9.05 -2.19 15.21
N ARG A 480 9.01 -3.29 14.41
CA ARG A 480 10.02 -4.34 14.42
C ARG A 480 10.25 -4.87 13.02
N LEU A 481 11.45 -5.34 12.75
CA LEU A 481 11.71 -6.35 11.73
C LEU A 481 11.80 -7.69 12.43
N LEU A 482 10.98 -8.66 12.03
CA LEU A 482 10.98 -10.01 12.60
C LEU A 482 11.57 -11.01 11.60
N ALA A 483 12.32 -11.99 12.11
CA ALA A 483 12.57 -13.26 11.45
C ALA A 483 11.82 -14.35 12.22
N TRP A 484 10.93 -15.04 11.51
CA TRP A 484 9.97 -15.99 12.05
C TRP A 484 10.21 -17.38 11.46
N ASP A 485 10.30 -18.38 12.32
CA ASP A 485 10.30 -19.77 11.87
C ASP A 485 8.85 -20.25 11.70
N PRO A 486 8.39 -20.52 10.46
CA PRO A 486 7.02 -20.94 10.22
C PRO A 486 6.70 -22.37 10.68
N ILE A 487 7.72 -23.19 10.95
CA ILE A 487 7.55 -24.57 11.41
C ILE A 487 7.50 -24.61 12.94
N ALA A 488 8.47 -23.97 13.59
CA ALA A 488 8.51 -23.87 15.04
C ALA A 488 7.47 -22.88 15.59
N GLN A 489 6.95 -21.99 14.73
CA GLN A 489 6.03 -20.92 15.09
C GLN A 489 6.61 -20.01 16.18
N GLU A 490 7.88 -19.61 16.01
CA GLU A 490 8.57 -18.75 16.99
C GLU A 490 9.45 -17.69 16.29
N GLU A 491 9.67 -16.60 17.02
CA GLU A 491 10.61 -15.57 16.62
C GLU A 491 12.06 -16.09 16.83
N ILE A 492 12.88 -16.03 15.76
CA ILE A 492 14.29 -16.38 15.81
C ILE A 492 15.15 -15.18 16.17
N TRP A 493 14.86 -14.02 15.54
CA TRP A 493 15.48 -12.76 15.89
C TRP A 493 14.58 -11.57 15.54
N ARG A 494 14.84 -10.43 16.15
CA ARG A 494 14.19 -9.15 15.83
C ARG A 494 15.16 -8.00 15.81
N TYR A 495 14.80 -6.96 15.06
CA TYR A 495 15.39 -5.63 15.17
C TYR A 495 14.29 -4.63 15.51
N GLU A 496 14.49 -3.82 16.57
CA GLU A 496 13.49 -2.84 17.00
C GLU A 496 13.69 -1.50 16.33
N HIS A 497 12.60 -0.93 15.79
CA HIS A 497 12.54 0.39 15.19
C HIS A 497 11.95 1.42 16.16
N THR A 498 12.31 2.69 15.94
CA THR A 498 11.83 3.81 16.76
C THR A 498 10.38 4.19 16.45
N SER A 499 9.83 3.73 15.33
CA SER A 499 8.50 4.04 14.84
C SER A 499 7.86 2.78 14.25
N PRO A 500 6.54 2.63 14.30
CA PRO A 500 5.82 1.67 13.46
C PRO A 500 5.85 2.11 11.99
N TRP A 501 5.22 1.34 11.10
CA TRP A 501 5.04 1.65 9.69
C TRP A 501 6.35 1.67 8.88
N ASN A 502 7.19 0.65 9.10
CA ASN A 502 8.43 0.45 8.34
C ASN A 502 8.17 -0.30 7.03
N GLY A 503 9.05 -0.13 6.06
CA GLY A 503 8.92 -0.72 4.74
C GLY A 503 8.98 -2.25 4.72
N GLY A 504 8.56 -2.82 3.60
CA GLY A 504 8.64 -4.25 3.34
C GLY A 504 10.08 -4.75 3.19
N THR A 505 10.24 -6.07 3.04
CA THR A 505 11.52 -6.76 3.02
C THR A 505 11.88 -7.34 1.65
N LEU A 506 13.15 -7.57 1.45
CA LEU A 506 13.79 -8.34 0.40
C LEU A 506 14.81 -9.27 1.07
N VAL A 507 14.86 -10.54 0.72
CA VAL A 507 15.91 -11.47 1.15
C VAL A 507 16.68 -12.01 -0.05
N THR A 508 18.01 -12.24 0.10
CA THR A 508 18.88 -12.72 -0.97
C THR A 508 19.68 -13.96 -0.58
N ALA A 509 20.15 -14.71 -1.58
CA ALA A 509 21.09 -15.83 -1.38
C ALA A 509 22.45 -15.36 -0.80
N GLY A 510 22.76 -14.06 -0.88
CA GLY A 510 23.90 -13.46 -0.19
C GLY A 510 23.76 -13.36 1.34
N ASN A 511 22.78 -14.07 1.94
CA ASN A 511 22.46 -14.07 3.37
C ASN A 511 22.10 -12.68 3.92
N LEU A 512 21.37 -11.88 3.15
CA LEU A 512 20.98 -10.52 3.50
C LEU A 512 19.47 -10.33 3.50
N VAL A 513 18.97 -9.58 4.48
CA VAL A 513 17.62 -8.98 4.49
C VAL A 513 17.76 -7.48 4.38
N PHE A 514 17.08 -6.86 3.41
CA PHE A 514 17.03 -5.41 3.23
C PHE A 514 15.68 -4.86 3.65
N GLN A 515 15.68 -3.70 4.32
CA GLN A 515 14.47 -2.99 4.72
C GLN A 515 14.67 -1.47 4.71
N GLY A 516 13.70 -0.74 4.17
CA GLY A 516 13.55 0.71 4.40
C GLY A 516 12.79 1.00 5.70
N THR A 517 13.03 2.15 6.31
CA THR A 517 12.44 2.48 7.62
C THR A 517 11.69 3.81 7.62
N ALA A 518 10.71 3.94 8.51
CA ALA A 518 9.93 5.17 8.72
C ALA A 518 10.82 6.38 9.04
N ASP A 519 11.91 6.18 9.76
CA ASP A 519 12.87 7.22 10.15
C ASP A 519 13.96 7.51 9.11
N ALA A 520 13.67 7.15 7.85
CA ALA A 520 14.47 7.50 6.66
C ALA A 520 15.85 6.83 6.60
N ARG A 521 15.93 5.55 6.89
CA ARG A 521 17.12 4.73 6.74
C ARG A 521 16.84 3.55 5.81
N PHE A 522 17.85 3.14 5.06
CA PHE A 522 17.86 1.87 4.35
C PHE A 522 18.89 0.97 5.00
N MET A 523 18.51 -0.24 5.37
CA MET A 523 19.33 -1.14 6.18
C MET A 523 19.47 -2.50 5.51
N ALA A 524 20.62 -3.15 5.78
CA ALA A 524 20.86 -4.55 5.48
C ALA A 524 21.22 -5.29 6.78
N PHE A 525 20.63 -6.47 6.93
CA PHE A 525 20.82 -7.34 8.07
C PHE A 525 21.31 -8.72 7.59
N ASN A 526 22.15 -9.40 8.40
CA ASN A 526 22.41 -10.81 8.21
C ASN A 526 21.12 -11.61 8.40
N ALA A 527 20.71 -12.37 7.38
CA ALA A 527 19.43 -13.07 7.38
C ALA A 527 19.33 -14.13 8.49
N THR A 528 20.45 -14.76 8.85
CA THR A 528 20.51 -15.81 9.87
C THR A 528 20.49 -15.24 11.30
N THR A 529 21.21 -14.13 11.54
CA THR A 529 21.49 -13.66 12.92
C THR A 529 20.76 -12.36 13.30
N GLY A 530 20.25 -11.60 12.33
CA GLY A 530 19.65 -10.28 12.55
C GLY A 530 20.68 -9.17 12.83
N GLU A 531 21.99 -9.44 12.71
CA GLU A 531 23.01 -8.42 12.86
C GLU A 531 22.85 -7.36 11.76
N LYS A 532 22.79 -6.08 12.14
CA LYS A 532 22.78 -4.98 11.17
C LYS A 532 24.18 -4.79 10.60
N LEU A 533 24.33 -5.03 9.30
CA LEU A 533 25.61 -4.99 8.59
C LEU A 533 25.85 -3.66 7.86
N TRP A 534 24.79 -2.99 7.42
CA TRP A 534 24.89 -1.76 6.62
C TRP A 534 23.70 -0.84 6.83
N GLU A 535 23.89 0.45 6.59
CA GLU A 535 22.86 1.47 6.66
C GLU A 535 23.18 2.67 5.75
N ALA A 536 22.18 3.22 5.06
CA ALA A 536 22.26 4.45 4.30
C ALA A 536 21.09 5.39 4.62
N PRO A 537 21.29 6.72 4.56
CA PRO A 537 20.22 7.71 4.76
C PRO A 537 19.36 7.84 3.50
N LEU A 538 18.05 8.00 3.67
CA LEU A 538 17.11 8.12 2.54
C LEU A 538 16.45 9.51 2.40
N GLY A 539 16.59 10.39 3.39
CA GLY A 539 16.05 11.76 3.35
C GLY A 539 14.54 11.87 3.63
N THR A 540 13.77 10.79 3.48
CA THR A 540 12.36 10.65 3.93
C THR A 540 12.10 9.20 4.27
N GLY A 541 11.00 8.91 4.98
CA GLY A 541 10.66 7.53 5.35
C GLY A 541 10.41 6.66 4.12
N ALA A 542 10.79 5.39 4.22
CA ALA A 542 10.56 4.37 3.20
C ALA A 542 9.55 3.35 3.74
N ILE A 543 8.46 3.17 3.00
CA ILE A 543 7.39 2.22 3.32
C ILE A 543 7.23 1.15 2.24
N ALA A 544 7.76 1.38 1.04
CA ALA A 544 7.82 0.39 -0.03
C ALA A 544 8.88 -0.69 0.26
N ALA A 545 8.82 -1.78 -0.48
CA ALA A 545 9.78 -2.85 -0.38
C ALA A 545 10.92 -2.70 -1.40
N PRO A 546 12.16 -3.05 -1.02
CA PRO A 546 13.30 -3.04 -1.94
C PRO A 546 13.25 -4.21 -2.93
N VAL A 547 14.01 -4.06 -4.02
CA VAL A 547 14.19 -5.07 -5.07
C VAL A 547 15.69 -5.20 -5.41
N THR A 548 16.09 -6.32 -6.02
CA THR A 548 17.45 -6.51 -6.52
C THR A 548 17.43 -7.17 -7.88
N TYR A 549 18.37 -6.80 -8.72
CA TYR A 549 18.49 -7.28 -10.09
C TYR A 549 19.95 -7.21 -10.56
N GLU A 550 20.24 -7.77 -11.72
CA GLU A 550 21.54 -7.69 -12.38
C GLU A 550 21.43 -6.85 -13.66
N ALA A 551 22.36 -5.95 -13.88
CA ALA A 551 22.54 -5.26 -15.13
C ALA A 551 24.04 -5.18 -15.46
N ASP A 552 24.41 -5.52 -16.70
CA ASP A 552 25.80 -5.57 -17.17
C ASP A 552 26.75 -6.39 -16.26
N GLY A 553 26.25 -7.50 -15.69
CA GLY A 553 27.02 -8.38 -14.82
C GLY A 553 27.28 -7.84 -13.41
N ARG A 554 26.56 -6.76 -13.01
CA ARG A 554 26.62 -6.13 -11.69
C ARG A 554 25.28 -6.26 -10.98
N GLN A 555 25.31 -6.63 -9.71
CA GLN A 555 24.11 -6.66 -8.87
C GLN A 555 23.80 -5.26 -8.34
N PHE A 556 22.53 -4.88 -8.42
CA PHE A 556 21.96 -3.65 -7.87
C PHE A 556 20.89 -3.96 -6.83
N VAL A 557 20.75 -3.06 -5.85
CA VAL A 557 19.64 -3.06 -4.89
C VAL A 557 18.94 -1.70 -4.96
N SER A 558 17.64 -1.71 -5.22
CA SER A 558 16.86 -0.47 -5.39
C SER A 558 15.70 -0.41 -4.42
N ILE A 559 15.33 0.81 -4.02
CA ILE A 559 14.18 1.08 -3.17
C ILE A 559 13.47 2.36 -3.61
N ALA A 560 12.15 2.29 -3.73
CA ALA A 560 11.31 3.48 -3.90
C ALA A 560 11.01 4.07 -2.51
N VAL A 561 11.24 5.37 -2.35
CA VAL A 561 11.20 6.05 -1.05
C VAL A 561 10.20 7.20 -1.11
N GLY A 562 9.37 7.32 -0.11
CA GLY A 562 8.39 8.40 0.04
C GLY A 562 7.49 8.11 1.23
N TRP A 563 7.61 8.89 2.29
CA TRP A 563 6.77 8.74 3.48
C TRP A 563 5.30 8.99 3.16
N GLY A 564 4.40 8.14 3.65
CA GLY A 564 2.98 8.29 3.39
C GLY A 564 2.14 7.08 3.80
N GLY A 565 1.11 6.78 3.00
CA GLY A 565 0.06 5.86 3.36
C GLY A 565 -0.79 6.39 4.52
N VAL A 566 -1.71 5.59 5.03
CA VAL A 566 -2.64 6.01 6.08
C VAL A 566 -1.94 6.58 7.31
N TYR A 567 -0.88 5.94 7.78
CA TYR A 567 -0.15 6.41 8.97
C TYR A 567 0.61 7.72 8.68
N GLY A 568 1.13 7.86 7.47
CA GLY A 568 1.88 9.02 7.02
C GLY A 568 1.04 10.26 6.72
N LEU A 569 -0.29 10.16 6.66
CA LEU A 569 -1.16 11.33 6.48
C LEU A 569 -1.00 12.31 7.64
N PHE A 570 -0.99 11.83 8.87
CA PHE A 570 -1.01 12.63 10.08
C PHE A 570 0.22 12.47 10.97
N GLN A 571 1.08 11.47 10.75
CA GLN A 571 2.31 11.25 11.53
C GLN A 571 3.55 11.39 10.64
N ARG A 572 4.61 12.00 11.17
CA ARG A 572 5.92 12.06 10.51
C ARG A 572 6.74 10.83 10.81
N GLY A 573 7.39 10.27 9.79
CA GLY A 573 8.40 9.24 9.98
C GLY A 573 9.78 9.82 10.34
N SER A 574 10.13 10.99 9.79
CA SER A 574 11.42 11.63 10.02
C SER A 574 11.31 13.16 10.06
N GLU A 575 12.38 13.83 10.57
CA GLU A 575 12.51 15.29 10.56
C GLU A 575 12.94 15.85 9.18
N ARG A 576 13.16 14.99 8.19
CA ARG A 576 13.59 15.36 6.85
C ARG A 576 12.48 15.14 5.85
N SER A 577 12.47 15.88 4.77
CA SER A 577 11.54 15.72 3.65
C SER A 577 12.23 15.97 2.33
N ILE A 578 12.05 15.03 1.42
CA ILE A 578 12.36 15.17 0.00
C ILE A 578 11.16 14.64 -0.79
N PRO A 579 11.03 14.99 -2.07
CA PRO A 579 10.09 14.29 -2.96
C PRO A 579 10.35 12.79 -2.99
N GLY A 580 9.34 12.00 -3.28
CA GLY A 580 9.47 10.57 -3.53
C GLY A 580 10.62 10.31 -4.52
N THR A 581 11.48 9.36 -4.20
CA THR A 581 12.75 9.12 -4.91
C THR A 581 13.02 7.62 -5.01
N VAL A 582 13.48 7.15 -6.17
CA VAL A 582 14.07 5.83 -6.29
C VAL A 582 15.57 5.96 -6.04
N TYR A 583 16.09 5.15 -5.13
CA TYR A 583 17.53 5.01 -4.89
C TYR A 583 18.00 3.63 -5.33
N THR A 584 19.12 3.58 -6.03
CA THR A 584 19.78 2.35 -6.44
C THR A 584 21.21 2.31 -5.92
N PHE A 585 21.61 1.18 -5.39
CA PHE A 585 22.88 0.95 -4.74
C PHE A 585 23.65 -0.19 -5.43
N SER A 586 24.99 -0.08 -5.47
CA SER A 586 25.89 -1.11 -5.92
C SER A 586 27.20 -1.09 -5.10
N LEU A 587 28.03 -2.11 -5.23
CA LEU A 587 29.35 -2.13 -4.58
C LEU A 587 30.32 -1.07 -5.16
N ASP A 588 30.08 -0.66 -6.40
CA ASP A 588 30.92 0.31 -7.13
C ASP A 588 30.27 1.69 -7.24
N GLY A 589 29.19 1.96 -6.50
CA GLY A 589 28.45 3.20 -6.55
C GLY A 589 29.29 4.40 -6.12
N GLU A 590 29.24 5.50 -6.89
CA GLU A 590 30.00 6.74 -6.64
C GLU A 590 29.10 8.00 -6.56
N ALA A 591 27.78 7.85 -6.71
CA ALA A 591 26.87 8.97 -6.68
C ALA A 591 26.74 9.59 -5.27
N GLN A 592 26.39 10.87 -5.24
CA GLN A 592 26.16 11.59 -4.00
C GLN A 592 24.69 11.66 -3.67
N PHE A 593 24.33 11.50 -2.39
CA PHE A 593 22.97 11.73 -1.94
C PHE A 593 22.54 13.17 -2.19
N PRO A 594 21.26 13.41 -2.55
CA PRO A 594 20.73 14.75 -2.63
C PRO A 594 20.78 15.43 -1.25
N GLU A 595 20.79 16.76 -1.24
CA GLU A 595 20.71 17.52 0.02
C GLU A 595 19.35 17.27 0.68
N PHE A 596 19.38 16.85 1.95
CA PHE A 596 18.17 16.58 2.73
C PHE A 596 17.76 17.83 3.51
N THR A 597 16.59 18.38 3.16
CA THR A 597 16.02 19.51 3.91
C THR A 597 15.31 19.01 5.17
N LYS A 598 15.44 19.78 6.27
CA LYS A 598 14.64 19.53 7.48
C LYS A 598 13.31 20.25 7.37
N HIS A 599 12.26 19.58 7.86
CA HIS A 599 11.00 20.28 8.10
C HIS A 599 11.19 21.36 9.15
N GLN A 600 10.80 22.59 8.82
CA GLN A 600 10.58 23.63 9.82
C GLN A 600 9.12 23.57 10.23
N LEU A 601 8.88 23.32 11.52
CA LEU A 601 7.58 23.56 12.11
C LEU A 601 7.62 24.99 12.65
N ASP A 602 6.90 25.87 11.99
CA ASP A 602 6.69 27.22 12.48
C ASP A 602 5.89 27.19 13.80
N ALA A 603 5.89 28.29 14.49
CA ALA A 603 5.12 28.44 15.72
C ALA A 603 3.62 28.20 15.44
N LEU A 604 2.91 27.69 16.46
CA LEU A 604 1.47 27.51 16.38
C LEU A 604 0.78 28.83 16.01
N VAL A 605 -0.33 28.73 15.26
CA VAL A 605 -1.04 29.90 14.74
C VAL A 605 -1.32 30.95 15.83
N SER A 606 -1.06 32.22 15.52
CA SER A 606 -1.35 33.34 16.41
C SER A 606 -1.72 34.59 15.61
N GLY A 607 -2.33 35.59 16.27
CA GLY A 607 -2.67 36.87 15.66
C GLY A 607 -3.90 36.83 14.76
N VAL A 608 -4.74 35.84 14.89
CA VAL A 608 -6.04 35.73 14.23
C VAL A 608 -7.13 35.70 15.30
N ASP A 609 -8.15 36.58 15.17
CA ASP A 609 -9.24 36.63 16.11
C ASP A 609 -10.26 35.51 15.86
N TYR A 610 -10.82 34.95 16.95
CA TYR A 610 -11.90 33.96 16.89
C TYR A 610 -12.84 34.11 18.10
N ASN A 611 -14.08 33.57 17.98
CA ASN A 611 -15.02 33.53 19.07
C ASN A 611 -14.84 32.21 19.88
N PRO A 612 -14.46 32.26 21.17
CA PRO A 612 -14.29 31.07 21.98
C PRO A 612 -15.58 30.23 22.17
N GLU A 613 -16.75 30.81 22.03
CA GLU A 613 -18.05 30.12 22.14
C GLU A 613 -18.27 29.15 20.95
N ASP A 614 -17.55 29.34 19.83
CA ASP A 614 -17.64 28.50 18.64
C ASP A 614 -16.73 27.25 18.70
N ILE A 615 -15.84 27.11 19.69
CA ILE A 615 -14.86 26.01 19.78
C ILE A 615 -15.55 24.65 19.85
N GLU A 616 -16.58 24.50 20.69
CA GLU A 616 -17.26 23.20 20.88
C GLU A 616 -17.94 22.73 19.58
N ALA A 617 -18.69 23.61 18.91
CA ALA A 617 -19.30 23.31 17.63
C ALA A 617 -18.24 23.07 16.55
N GLY A 618 -17.16 23.85 16.54
CA GLY A 618 -16.02 23.69 15.64
C GLY A 618 -15.27 22.37 15.84
N THR A 619 -15.23 21.85 17.07
CA THR A 619 -14.63 20.54 17.36
C THR A 619 -15.35 19.43 16.60
N ALA A 620 -16.68 19.38 16.71
CA ALA A 620 -17.47 18.35 16.03
C ALA A 620 -17.30 18.42 14.49
N LEU A 621 -17.37 19.62 13.93
CA LEU A 621 -17.17 19.83 12.48
C LEU A 621 -15.76 19.48 12.01
N TYR A 622 -14.74 19.86 12.79
CA TYR A 622 -13.35 19.53 12.47
C TYR A 622 -13.09 18.03 12.48
N VAL A 623 -13.59 17.34 13.49
CA VAL A 623 -13.44 15.88 13.59
C VAL A 623 -14.12 15.19 12.41
N SER A 624 -15.31 15.64 12.01
CA SER A 624 -16.06 15.03 10.90
C SER A 624 -15.46 15.29 9.51
N HIS A 625 -14.80 16.44 9.29
CA HIS A 625 -14.43 16.88 7.94
C HIS A 625 -12.92 17.08 7.72
N CYS A 626 -12.12 17.28 8.76
CA CYS A 626 -10.73 17.71 8.64
C CYS A 626 -9.73 16.78 9.31
N ALA A 627 -10.07 16.25 10.50
CA ALA A 627 -9.13 15.59 11.40
C ALA A 627 -8.48 14.36 10.78
N PHE A 628 -9.18 13.62 9.94
CA PHE A 628 -8.66 12.43 9.29
C PHE A 628 -7.40 12.72 8.47
N CYS A 629 -7.42 13.79 7.68
CA CYS A 629 -6.27 14.20 6.84
C CYS A 629 -5.28 15.10 7.60
N HIS A 630 -5.79 16.04 8.41
CA HIS A 630 -4.97 17.08 9.03
C HIS A 630 -4.53 16.77 10.48
N GLY A 631 -5.02 15.67 11.07
CA GLY A 631 -4.79 15.34 12.48
C GLY A 631 -5.43 16.37 13.43
N VAL A 632 -5.15 16.24 14.73
CA VAL A 632 -5.59 17.24 15.73
C VAL A 632 -4.63 18.42 15.72
N PRO A 633 -5.13 19.69 15.60
CA PRO A 633 -4.30 20.88 15.47
C PRO A 633 -3.24 20.97 16.58
N GLY A 634 -1.96 20.99 16.17
CA GLY A 634 -0.80 21.12 17.05
C GLY A 634 -0.44 19.92 17.91
N ILE A 635 -1.27 18.86 17.99
CA ILE A 635 -0.95 17.62 18.71
C ILE A 635 -0.10 16.72 17.83
N ASN A 636 -0.56 16.42 16.63
CA ASN A 636 0.23 15.71 15.63
C ASN A 636 1.13 16.72 14.91
N ARG A 637 2.36 16.34 14.60
CA ARG A 637 3.28 17.22 13.87
C ARG A 637 2.94 17.37 12.38
N GLY A 638 1.88 16.70 11.92
CA GLY A 638 1.52 16.56 10.53
C GLY A 638 2.40 15.53 9.81
N GLY A 639 1.86 14.93 8.77
CA GLY A 639 2.55 14.02 7.87
C GLY A 639 2.71 14.65 6.49
N ASN A 640 2.27 13.94 5.46
CA ASN A 640 2.24 14.42 4.08
C ASN A 640 1.22 15.53 3.88
N ILE A 641 0.18 15.56 4.70
CA ILE A 641 -0.80 16.63 4.75
C ILE A 641 -0.46 17.52 5.95
N PRO A 642 -0.41 18.84 5.77
CA PRO A 642 -0.05 19.77 6.85
C PRO A 642 -1.02 19.72 8.02
N ASN A 643 -0.52 19.68 9.24
CA ASN A 643 -1.35 19.91 10.42
C ASN A 643 -1.72 21.41 10.51
N LEU A 644 -3.02 21.70 10.60
CA LEU A 644 -3.53 23.08 10.52
C LEU A 644 -3.10 23.97 11.69
N GLY A 645 -2.73 23.39 12.85
CA GLY A 645 -2.18 24.14 13.97
C GLY A 645 -0.82 24.80 13.69
N TYR A 646 -0.08 24.28 12.70
CA TYR A 646 1.21 24.86 12.25
C TYR A 646 1.08 25.68 10.97
N SER A 647 -0.14 25.94 10.50
CA SER A 647 -0.38 26.74 9.32
C SER A 647 -0.06 28.22 9.55
N ASN A 648 0.26 28.93 8.46
CA ASN A 648 0.43 30.36 8.48
C ASN A 648 -0.87 31.07 8.90
N ALA A 649 -0.78 32.12 9.71
CA ALA A 649 -1.93 32.93 10.18
C ALA A 649 -2.85 33.38 9.04
N ALA A 650 -2.27 33.86 7.92
CA ALA A 650 -3.05 34.30 6.76
C ALA A 650 -3.84 33.17 6.09
N ILE A 651 -3.37 31.90 6.14
CA ILE A 651 -4.12 30.75 5.64
C ILE A 651 -5.34 30.49 6.54
N ILE A 652 -5.16 30.55 7.85
CA ILE A 652 -6.25 30.31 8.80
C ILE A 652 -7.24 31.50 8.82
N GLU A 653 -6.75 32.73 8.67
CA GLU A 653 -7.59 33.90 8.54
C GLU A 653 -8.57 33.82 7.36
N HIS A 654 -8.09 33.29 6.23
CA HIS A 654 -8.84 33.11 4.98
C HIS A 654 -9.18 31.64 4.67
N LEU A 655 -9.43 30.83 5.70
CA LEU A 655 -9.65 29.38 5.57
C LEU A 655 -10.75 29.04 4.56
N GLU A 656 -11.82 29.86 4.48
CA GLU A 656 -12.92 29.69 3.54
C GLU A 656 -12.48 29.68 2.07
N GLN A 657 -11.44 30.44 1.71
CA GLN A 657 -10.93 30.53 0.34
C GLN A 657 -10.19 29.24 -0.09
N PHE A 658 -9.76 28.42 0.86
CA PHE A 658 -9.11 27.13 0.61
C PHE A 658 -10.08 25.96 0.68
N VAL A 659 -11.14 26.10 1.48
CA VAL A 659 -12.10 25.02 1.78
C VAL A 659 -13.27 25.02 0.79
N LEU A 660 -13.70 26.20 0.30
CA LEU A 660 -14.81 26.34 -0.65
C LEU A 660 -14.28 26.60 -2.06
N GLY A 661 -14.05 25.55 -2.84
CA GLY A 661 -13.63 25.66 -4.23
C GLY A 661 -12.22 26.24 -4.44
N GLY A 662 -11.33 26.11 -3.46
CA GLY A 662 -10.01 26.75 -3.44
C GLY A 662 -8.92 26.07 -4.28
N PRO A 663 -7.73 26.70 -4.37
CA PRO A 663 -6.63 26.22 -5.24
C PRO A 663 -6.02 24.91 -4.80
N LEU A 664 -6.33 24.40 -3.59
CA LEU A 664 -5.79 23.15 -3.09
C LEU A 664 -6.54 21.90 -3.60
N ILE A 665 -7.68 22.08 -4.29
CA ILE A 665 -8.41 20.99 -4.97
C ILE A 665 -7.46 20.26 -5.94
N GLU A 666 -6.65 20.99 -6.69
CA GLU A 666 -5.65 20.43 -7.62
C GLU A 666 -4.54 19.62 -6.92
N ARG A 667 -4.50 19.67 -5.58
CA ARG A 667 -3.61 18.86 -4.74
C ARG A 667 -4.33 17.75 -4.00
N GLY A 668 -5.64 17.55 -4.26
CA GLY A 668 -6.48 16.54 -3.66
C GLY A 668 -7.15 16.95 -2.35
N MET A 669 -7.24 18.25 -2.03
CA MET A 669 -8.11 18.70 -0.94
C MET A 669 -9.56 18.64 -1.41
N PRO A 670 -10.50 18.07 -0.62
CA PRO A 670 -11.91 18.06 -0.97
C PRO A 670 -12.49 19.46 -1.15
N ASP A 671 -13.46 19.60 -2.06
CA ASP A 671 -14.28 20.81 -2.19
C ASP A 671 -15.49 20.70 -1.26
N PHE A 672 -15.57 21.58 -0.29
CA PHE A 672 -16.69 21.64 0.66
C PHE A 672 -17.78 22.65 0.27
N THR A 673 -17.76 23.17 -0.96
CA THR A 673 -18.81 24.06 -1.48
C THR A 673 -20.16 23.35 -1.43
N GLY A 674 -21.15 23.96 -0.74
CA GLY A 674 -22.46 23.36 -0.51
C GLY A 674 -22.53 22.31 0.60
N ARG A 675 -21.39 21.88 1.15
CA ARG A 675 -21.28 20.94 2.29
C ARG A 675 -21.05 21.66 3.61
N LEU A 676 -20.33 22.78 3.59
CA LEU A 676 -20.08 23.63 4.75
C LEU A 676 -20.50 25.08 4.43
N THR A 677 -21.06 25.75 5.43
CA THR A 677 -21.38 27.19 5.40
C THR A 677 -20.19 28.00 5.92
N GLU A 678 -20.12 29.30 5.58
CA GLU A 678 -19.11 30.22 6.15
C GLU A 678 -19.14 30.24 7.67
N ARG A 679 -20.31 30.09 8.30
CA ARG A 679 -20.44 30.02 9.76
C ARG A 679 -19.76 28.79 10.32
N GLU A 680 -19.96 27.62 9.73
CA GLU A 680 -19.33 26.37 10.14
C GLU A 680 -17.81 26.40 9.93
N ILE A 681 -17.34 27.02 8.86
CA ILE A 681 -15.90 27.25 8.66
C ILE A 681 -15.32 28.16 9.74
N ASN A 682 -16.03 29.20 10.16
CA ASN A 682 -15.60 30.06 11.28
C ASN A 682 -15.56 29.26 12.62
N GLN A 683 -16.48 28.33 12.83
CA GLN A 683 -16.43 27.42 13.98
C GLN A 683 -15.24 26.49 13.92
N ILE A 684 -14.96 25.87 12.76
CA ILE A 684 -13.74 25.06 12.52
C ILE A 684 -12.48 25.90 12.80
N LYS A 685 -12.44 27.13 12.31
CA LYS A 685 -11.34 28.08 12.56
C LYS A 685 -11.16 28.37 14.06
N ALA A 686 -12.26 28.57 14.79
CA ALA A 686 -12.21 28.77 16.25
C ALA A 686 -11.60 27.55 16.97
N PHE A 687 -11.93 26.32 16.57
CA PHE A 687 -11.33 25.11 17.13
C PHE A 687 -9.83 25.03 16.84
N ILE A 688 -9.39 25.29 15.59
CA ILE A 688 -7.96 25.27 15.22
C ILE A 688 -7.18 26.27 16.08
N LEU A 689 -7.67 27.52 16.19
CA LEU A 689 -7.01 28.60 16.92
C LEU A 689 -7.03 28.36 18.42
N GLY A 690 -8.17 27.94 18.98
CA GLY A 690 -8.30 27.63 20.42
C GLY A 690 -7.38 26.48 20.86
N THR A 691 -7.26 25.43 20.03
CA THR A 691 -6.32 24.33 20.30
C THR A 691 -4.87 24.81 20.20
N ALA A 692 -4.53 25.59 19.17
CA ALA A 692 -3.20 26.15 18.99
C ALA A 692 -2.80 27.06 20.17
N ASP A 693 -3.73 27.90 20.65
CA ASP A 693 -3.48 28.76 21.83
C ASP A 693 -3.25 27.96 23.12
N ALA A 694 -4.01 26.87 23.31
CA ALA A 694 -3.91 26.03 24.49
C ALA A 694 -2.57 25.29 24.62
N ILE A 695 -1.92 24.96 23.48
CA ILE A 695 -0.68 24.18 23.47
C ILE A 695 0.55 25.02 23.09
N ARG A 696 0.37 26.28 22.71
CA ARG A 696 1.50 27.19 22.44
C ARG A 696 2.38 27.33 23.69
N PRO A 697 3.71 27.13 23.61
CA PRO A 697 4.59 27.43 24.71
C PRO A 697 4.41 28.87 25.16
N ALA A 698 4.33 29.10 26.47
CA ALA A 698 4.31 30.47 27.01
C ALA A 698 5.55 31.20 26.46
N SER A 699 5.34 32.36 25.81
CA SER A 699 6.46 33.22 25.40
C SER A 699 7.25 33.56 26.65
N ASN A 700 8.52 33.19 26.67
CA ASN A 700 9.45 33.75 27.67
C ASN A 700 9.66 35.21 27.29
N ASP A 701 8.75 36.10 27.75
CA ASP A 701 8.99 37.55 27.78
C ASP A 701 9.99 37.90 28.88
#